data_400e323752c4f95733d98203c905c280
#
_entry.id   400e323752c4f95733d98203c905c280
#
_cell.length_a   1.000
_cell.length_b   1.000
_cell.length_c   1.000
_cell.angle_alpha   90.00
_cell.angle_beta   90.00
_cell.angle_gamma   90.00
#
_symmetry.space_group_name_H-M   'P 1'
#
loop_
_entity.id
_entity.type
_entity.pdbx_description
1 polymer ?
#
loop_
_entity_poly.entity_id
_entity_poly.type
_entity_poly.pdbx_seq_one_letter_code
_entity_poly.pdbx_strand_id
1 'polypeptide(L)'
;MPKRTDIQSILIIGAGPIVIGQACEFDYSGAQACKALREEGYRVILVNSNPATIMTDPGMADATYIEPINWRTVARIIEKERPDAVLPTMGGQTALNTALDLVREGVLEKFDCELIGASRDAIDMAEDRELFRNAMREIGLESAQSAVAKSLEEAFAIQSTLGYPCVIRPSFTLGGSGGGIAYNREEFESIVLRGIDASPTSEVLIEESILGWKEFEMEVVRDRADNCIIVCSIENLDPMGVHTGDSITVAPAQTLTDKEYQRMRDASIAVLRKIGVDTGGSNVQFAVNPEDGRLIVIEMNPRVSRSSALASKATGFPIAKIAAKLAVGYTLDELRNDITGGATPASFEPTIDYVVTKIPRFTFEKFRGANDRLTTQMKSVGEVMAIGRTFQESLQKALRGLETGLDGLSPVTTLPLGEETAATLAHNLRMPGPDRLLQTADAFRAGWTFDRVHELTRIDPWFLAQIEEIVMLEGEVAKGNLASLDAARLRHLKRHGFSDSRLAKLVGVTESEIRARRQSLGIRPVYKRVDTCAAEFSTSTAYLYSTYEEECEAEPTNRRKIVILGGGPNRIGQGIEFDYCCVHAALALREDGFETIMINCNPETVSTDYDTSDRLYFEPLTLEDVLEIIEKEKPEGVIVQYGGQTPLKLSRALEKAGAPIIGTSPESIDVAEDRERFQKLVQALGLRQPANATARTEAQALALAREVTFPLVVRPSYVLGGRAMEIVFNEDDLRAYMTDAVKVSNESPVLLDRFLDDAIEVDVDAVCDGRHVLVGGIMEHVEQAGVHSGDSGCSLPPNSLSAELQDALREQTKQLALALNVVGLMNIQFAIQNGVIFVLEVNPRASRTAPFVSKATGLPLAKI
;
A
#
# COMPACT_ATOMS: atom_id res chain seq x y z
N MET A 1 20.73 -21.73 -26.32
CA MET A 1 20.84 -20.92 -25.07
C MET A 1 20.10 -19.63 -25.28
N PRO A 2 19.13 -19.35 -24.48
CA PRO A 2 18.23 -18.21 -24.71
C PRO A 2 18.84 -16.87 -24.32
N LYS A 3 19.76 -16.86 -23.36
CA LYS A 3 20.35 -15.64 -22.81
C LYS A 3 21.09 -14.84 -23.90
N ARG A 4 20.80 -13.57 -24.03
CA ARG A 4 21.49 -12.62 -24.90
C ARG A 4 22.93 -12.42 -24.41
N THR A 5 23.90 -12.74 -25.26
CA THR A 5 25.35 -12.60 -24.97
C THR A 5 25.96 -11.35 -25.60
N ASP A 6 25.21 -10.66 -26.41
CA ASP A 6 25.53 -9.36 -27.03
C ASP A 6 25.32 -8.19 -26.07
N ILE A 7 24.50 -8.36 -25.01
CA ILE A 7 24.29 -7.42 -23.90
C ILE A 7 25.17 -7.83 -22.72
N GLN A 8 25.88 -6.88 -22.11
CA GLN A 8 26.70 -7.06 -20.90
C GLN A 8 26.21 -6.20 -19.75
N SER A 9 25.60 -5.04 -20.06
CA SER A 9 25.18 -4.05 -19.09
C SER A 9 23.79 -3.50 -19.40
N ILE A 10 22.96 -3.32 -18.36
CA ILE A 10 21.56 -2.91 -18.50
C ILE A 10 21.28 -1.77 -17.51
N LEU A 11 20.72 -0.67 -18.03
CA LEU A 11 20.18 0.41 -17.21
C LEU A 11 18.71 0.18 -16.93
N ILE A 12 18.34 0.10 -15.65
CA ILE A 12 16.96 0.08 -15.17
C ILE A 12 16.56 1.50 -14.76
N ILE A 13 15.42 1.97 -15.25
CA ILE A 13 14.83 3.25 -14.85
C ILE A 13 13.74 2.96 -13.82
N GLY A 14 13.86 3.54 -12.62
CA GLY A 14 12.88 3.43 -11.55
C GLY A 14 11.68 4.35 -11.72
N ALA A 15 10.81 4.37 -10.71
CA ALA A 15 9.52 5.08 -10.75
C ALA A 15 9.57 6.52 -10.20
N GLY A 16 10.65 6.89 -9.51
CA GLY A 16 10.72 8.18 -8.84
C GLY A 16 10.03 8.21 -7.48
N PRO A 17 9.53 9.38 -7.05
CA PRO A 17 8.80 9.51 -5.78
C PRO A 17 7.46 8.78 -5.84
N ILE A 18 6.95 8.40 -4.66
CA ILE A 18 5.61 7.85 -4.53
C ILE A 18 4.58 8.94 -4.80
N VAL A 19 3.70 8.69 -5.74
CA VAL A 19 2.55 9.52 -6.07
C VAL A 19 1.28 8.67 -6.14
N ILE A 20 0.10 9.28 -5.99
CA ILE A 20 -1.16 8.57 -6.20
C ILE A 20 -1.18 8.02 -7.65
N GLY A 21 -1.37 6.71 -7.78
CA GLY A 21 -1.33 6.00 -9.08
C GLY A 21 0.02 5.33 -9.41
N GLN A 22 1.10 5.68 -8.71
CA GLN A 22 2.42 5.08 -8.90
C GLN A 22 3.15 5.01 -7.56
N ALA A 23 2.93 3.94 -6.82
CA ALA A 23 3.39 3.77 -5.44
C ALA A 23 4.51 2.72 -5.29
N CYS A 24 4.48 1.97 -4.20
CA CYS A 24 5.57 1.08 -3.77
C CYS A 24 5.72 -0.18 -4.61
N GLU A 25 4.73 -0.54 -5.39
CA GLU A 25 4.75 -1.71 -6.30
C GLU A 25 5.91 -1.66 -7.30
N PHE A 26 6.41 -0.48 -7.62
CA PHE A 26 7.56 -0.32 -8.52
C PHE A 26 8.91 -0.46 -7.82
N ASP A 27 8.96 -0.35 -6.49
CA ASP A 27 10.13 -0.78 -5.74
C ASP A 27 10.26 -2.31 -5.78
N TYR A 28 9.15 -3.02 -5.58
CA TYR A 28 9.09 -4.46 -5.76
C TYR A 28 9.58 -4.88 -7.14
N SER A 29 8.99 -4.33 -8.22
CA SER A 29 9.35 -4.74 -9.59
C SER A 29 10.79 -4.40 -9.96
N GLY A 30 11.28 -3.22 -9.53
CA GLY A 30 12.66 -2.80 -9.75
C GLY A 30 13.67 -3.67 -8.99
N ALA A 31 13.38 -3.98 -7.72
CA ALA A 31 14.22 -4.86 -6.91
C ALA A 31 14.30 -6.28 -7.50
N GLN A 32 13.17 -6.85 -7.93
CA GLN A 32 13.12 -8.17 -8.57
C GLN A 32 13.87 -8.18 -9.92
N ALA A 33 13.76 -7.12 -10.72
CA ALA A 33 14.50 -7.01 -11.96
C ALA A 33 16.02 -6.93 -11.72
N CYS A 34 16.46 -6.13 -10.75
CA CYS A 34 17.87 -6.05 -10.38
C CYS A 34 18.41 -7.42 -9.97
N LYS A 35 17.72 -8.14 -9.09
CA LYS A 35 18.08 -9.49 -8.66
C LYS A 35 18.18 -10.45 -9.86
N ALA A 36 17.12 -10.51 -10.68
CA ALA A 36 17.02 -11.41 -11.82
C ALA A 36 18.17 -11.21 -12.84
N LEU A 37 18.46 -9.96 -13.20
CA LEU A 37 19.48 -9.65 -14.19
C LEU A 37 20.91 -9.88 -13.65
N ARG A 38 21.15 -9.60 -12.38
CA ARG A 38 22.44 -9.89 -11.73
C ARG A 38 22.67 -11.40 -11.58
N GLU A 39 21.64 -12.17 -11.23
CA GLU A 39 21.70 -13.65 -11.23
C GLU A 39 22.14 -14.20 -12.60
N GLU A 40 21.69 -13.56 -13.68
CA GLU A 40 22.11 -13.91 -15.04
C GLU A 40 23.50 -13.38 -15.41
N GLY A 41 24.15 -12.61 -14.54
CA GLY A 41 25.52 -12.11 -14.71
C GLY A 41 25.63 -10.85 -15.55
N TYR A 42 24.53 -10.11 -15.75
CA TYR A 42 24.59 -8.76 -16.34
C TYR A 42 25.05 -7.73 -15.30
N ARG A 43 25.79 -6.73 -15.77
CA ARG A 43 26.09 -5.55 -14.99
C ARG A 43 24.82 -4.68 -14.97
N VAL A 44 24.28 -4.44 -13.78
CA VAL A 44 23.04 -3.67 -13.61
C VAL A 44 23.38 -2.26 -13.13
N ILE A 45 22.85 -1.28 -13.85
CA ILE A 45 22.89 0.15 -13.51
C ILE A 45 21.46 0.56 -13.18
N LEU A 46 21.26 1.25 -12.08
CA LEU A 46 19.94 1.71 -11.64
C LEU A 46 19.93 3.22 -11.49
N VAL A 47 18.88 3.87 -11.98
CA VAL A 47 18.55 5.26 -11.66
C VAL A 47 17.16 5.34 -11.01
N ASN A 48 17.10 5.92 -9.82
CA ASN A 48 15.83 6.25 -9.15
C ASN A 48 16.05 7.41 -8.18
N SER A 49 15.08 8.32 -8.10
CA SER A 49 15.18 9.49 -7.21
C SER A 49 14.69 9.25 -5.78
N ASN A 50 14.05 8.12 -5.52
CA ASN A 50 13.50 7.80 -4.20
C ASN A 50 14.51 7.05 -3.32
N PRO A 51 15.09 7.69 -2.28
CA PRO A 51 16.06 7.05 -1.41
C PRO A 51 15.45 6.03 -0.43
N ALA A 52 14.12 6.01 -0.26
CA ALA A 52 13.45 5.10 0.65
C ALA A 52 13.25 3.69 0.06
N THR A 53 13.53 3.50 -1.24
CA THR A 53 13.32 2.23 -1.94
C THR A 53 14.42 1.19 -1.64
N ILE A 54 14.05 -0.09 -1.67
CA ILE A 54 15.01 -1.21 -1.61
C ILE A 54 15.83 -1.28 -2.90
N MET A 55 15.23 -1.01 -4.05
CA MET A 55 15.96 -1.05 -5.33
C MET A 55 17.19 -0.13 -5.33
N THR A 56 17.15 1.01 -4.63
CA THR A 56 18.29 1.94 -4.54
C THR A 56 19.31 1.57 -3.47
N ASP A 57 19.15 0.43 -2.81
CA ASP A 57 20.14 -0.04 -1.85
C ASP A 57 21.46 -0.41 -2.55
N PRO A 58 22.63 -0.09 -1.97
CA PRO A 58 23.93 -0.31 -2.63
C PRO A 58 24.20 -1.76 -3.06
N GLY A 59 23.55 -2.74 -2.41
CA GLY A 59 23.66 -4.16 -2.74
C GLY A 59 22.80 -4.62 -3.92
N MET A 60 21.86 -3.80 -4.41
CA MET A 60 20.88 -4.22 -5.42
C MET A 60 21.37 -4.10 -6.85
N ALA A 61 22.16 -3.08 -7.18
CA ALA A 61 22.73 -2.87 -8.50
C ALA A 61 24.26 -2.68 -8.41
N ASP A 62 24.96 -2.84 -9.53
CA ASP A 62 26.41 -2.62 -9.60
C ASP A 62 26.77 -1.14 -9.62
N ALA A 63 25.85 -0.30 -10.09
CA ALA A 63 25.93 1.16 -9.99
C ALA A 63 24.52 1.73 -9.73
N THR A 64 24.37 2.52 -8.68
CA THR A 64 23.09 3.15 -8.30
C THR A 64 23.22 4.66 -8.37
N TYR A 65 22.30 5.29 -9.10
CA TYR A 65 22.18 6.74 -9.22
C TYR A 65 20.89 7.20 -8.52
N ILE A 66 21.04 7.94 -7.42
CA ILE A 66 19.90 8.61 -6.77
C ILE A 66 19.82 10.01 -7.40
N GLU A 67 19.12 10.07 -8.51
CA GLU A 67 19.06 11.26 -9.36
C GLU A 67 17.63 11.46 -9.90
N PRO A 68 17.26 12.70 -10.31
CA PRO A 68 15.98 12.96 -10.93
C PRO A 68 15.76 12.15 -12.21
N ILE A 69 14.58 11.56 -12.33
CA ILE A 69 14.20 10.77 -13.51
C ILE A 69 13.64 11.71 -14.58
N ASN A 70 14.52 12.15 -15.45
CA ASN A 70 14.21 12.87 -16.68
C ASN A 70 15.26 12.52 -17.76
N TRP A 71 14.92 12.70 -19.01
CA TRP A 71 15.77 12.28 -20.11
C TRP A 71 17.17 12.93 -20.08
N ARG A 72 17.30 14.19 -19.63
CA ARG A 72 18.60 14.89 -19.57
C ARG A 72 19.56 14.26 -18.56
N THR A 73 19.04 13.94 -17.40
CA THR A 73 19.83 13.28 -16.33
C THR A 73 20.17 11.85 -16.75
N VAL A 74 19.19 11.10 -17.27
CA VAL A 74 19.40 9.72 -17.71
C VAL A 74 20.36 9.67 -18.91
N ALA A 75 20.30 10.64 -19.84
CA ALA A 75 21.26 10.72 -20.94
C ALA A 75 22.72 10.89 -20.46
N ARG A 76 22.95 11.67 -19.40
CA ARG A 76 24.30 11.81 -18.79
C ARG A 76 24.77 10.52 -18.14
N ILE A 77 23.86 9.75 -17.52
CA ILE A 77 24.16 8.43 -16.98
C ILE A 77 24.52 7.47 -18.11
N ILE A 78 23.74 7.44 -19.19
CA ILE A 78 24.03 6.63 -20.38
C ILE A 78 25.39 7.01 -21.00
N GLU A 79 25.68 8.30 -21.12
CA GLU A 79 26.97 8.79 -21.61
C GLU A 79 28.15 8.31 -20.76
N LYS A 80 27.98 8.29 -19.44
CA LYS A 80 29.03 7.88 -18.49
C LYS A 80 29.20 6.36 -18.42
N GLU A 81 28.09 5.65 -18.26
CA GLU A 81 28.07 4.19 -17.96
C GLU A 81 28.11 3.32 -19.23
N ARG A 82 27.64 3.85 -20.37
CA ARG A 82 27.58 3.15 -21.66
C ARG A 82 26.86 1.80 -21.55
N PRO A 83 25.62 1.75 -21.02
CA PRO A 83 24.88 0.50 -21.00
C PRO A 83 24.55 0.03 -22.40
N ASP A 84 24.56 -1.28 -22.63
CA ASP A 84 24.13 -1.88 -23.91
C ASP A 84 22.61 -1.77 -24.10
N ALA A 85 21.86 -1.77 -22.99
CA ALA A 85 20.40 -1.72 -23.04
C ALA A 85 19.77 -0.88 -21.91
N VAL A 86 18.56 -0.40 -22.15
CA VAL A 86 17.68 0.27 -21.18
C VAL A 86 16.40 -0.56 -20.99
N LEU A 87 16.05 -0.86 -19.73
CA LEU A 87 14.83 -1.55 -19.34
C LEU A 87 13.90 -0.60 -18.57
N PRO A 88 12.86 0.00 -19.21
CA PRO A 88 11.96 0.95 -18.56
C PRO A 88 10.69 0.32 -17.99
N THR A 89 10.36 -0.92 -18.34
CA THR A 89 9.06 -1.55 -18.06
C THR A 89 8.84 -1.89 -16.58
N MET A 90 9.83 -1.65 -15.72
CA MET A 90 9.80 -1.91 -14.28
C MET A 90 9.51 -0.67 -13.42
N GLY A 91 9.58 0.54 -14.00
CA GLY A 91 9.47 1.81 -13.28
C GLY A 91 8.19 2.61 -13.58
N GLY A 92 7.12 1.93 -13.93
CA GLY A 92 5.81 2.54 -14.18
C GLY A 92 5.82 3.53 -15.35
N GLN A 93 4.86 4.44 -15.34
CA GLN A 93 4.69 5.42 -16.41
C GLN A 93 5.85 6.42 -16.49
N THR A 94 6.44 6.81 -15.37
CA THR A 94 7.59 7.71 -15.33
C THR A 94 8.78 7.14 -16.13
N ALA A 95 9.07 5.87 -15.97
CA ALA A 95 10.16 5.22 -16.71
C ALA A 95 9.85 5.09 -18.20
N LEU A 96 8.61 4.71 -18.57
CA LEU A 96 8.21 4.62 -19.98
C LEU A 96 8.29 5.98 -20.68
N ASN A 97 7.76 7.03 -20.08
CA ASN A 97 7.81 8.39 -20.63
C ASN A 97 9.27 8.85 -20.81
N THR A 98 10.12 8.62 -19.81
CA THR A 98 11.54 8.96 -19.88
C THR A 98 12.25 8.19 -21.02
N ALA A 99 11.93 6.91 -21.20
CA ALA A 99 12.50 6.09 -22.27
C ALA A 99 12.06 6.59 -23.66
N LEU A 100 10.78 6.95 -23.83
CA LEU A 100 10.30 7.54 -25.09
C LEU A 100 10.99 8.88 -25.39
N ASP A 101 11.21 9.72 -24.39
CA ASP A 101 11.94 10.97 -24.55
C ASP A 101 13.40 10.72 -24.95
N LEU A 102 14.08 9.72 -24.35
CA LEU A 102 15.44 9.33 -24.75
C LEU A 102 15.50 8.87 -26.21
N VAL A 103 14.47 8.16 -26.70
CA VAL A 103 14.35 7.78 -28.11
C VAL A 103 14.14 9.00 -28.99
N ARG A 104 13.19 9.88 -28.64
CA ARG A 104 12.83 11.10 -29.42
C ARG A 104 14.01 12.05 -29.54
N GLU A 105 14.80 12.20 -28.49
CA GLU A 105 16.00 13.05 -28.46
C GLU A 105 17.25 12.38 -29.08
N GLY A 106 17.11 11.16 -29.63
CA GLY A 106 18.19 10.42 -30.29
C GLY A 106 19.31 9.96 -29.36
N VAL A 107 19.08 9.93 -28.03
CA VAL A 107 20.09 9.54 -27.03
C VAL A 107 20.47 8.09 -27.17
N LEU A 108 19.49 7.20 -27.33
CA LEU A 108 19.72 5.76 -27.42
C LEU A 108 20.51 5.42 -28.69
N GLU A 109 20.16 6.01 -29.82
CA GLU A 109 20.89 5.83 -31.10
C GLU A 109 22.33 6.36 -31.00
N LYS A 110 22.52 7.55 -30.40
CA LYS A 110 23.85 8.18 -30.23
C LYS A 110 24.84 7.31 -29.46
N PHE A 111 24.34 6.55 -28.50
CA PHE A 111 25.17 5.75 -27.60
C PHE A 111 25.09 4.25 -27.86
N ASP A 112 24.44 3.81 -28.94
CA ASP A 112 24.25 2.40 -29.33
C ASP A 112 23.61 1.59 -28.18
N CYS A 113 22.55 2.12 -27.59
CA CYS A 113 21.86 1.57 -26.43
C CYS A 113 20.48 1.08 -26.84
N GLU A 114 20.20 -0.21 -26.67
CA GLU A 114 18.94 -0.84 -27.09
C GLU A 114 17.83 -0.61 -26.05
N LEU A 115 16.61 -0.35 -26.51
CA LEU A 115 15.42 -0.36 -25.65
C LEU A 115 14.88 -1.79 -25.57
N ILE A 116 14.89 -2.39 -24.37
CA ILE A 116 14.41 -3.76 -24.12
C ILE A 116 13.18 -3.78 -23.20
N GLY A 117 12.45 -4.89 -23.17
CA GLY A 117 11.23 -5.07 -22.38
C GLY A 117 9.95 -4.68 -23.12
N ALA A 118 9.95 -3.54 -23.80
CA ALA A 118 8.90 -3.12 -24.73
C ALA A 118 9.52 -2.23 -25.82
N SER A 119 9.10 -2.41 -27.06
CA SER A 119 9.54 -1.55 -28.14
C SER A 119 8.85 -0.18 -28.09
N ARG A 120 9.47 0.83 -28.71
CA ARG A 120 8.84 2.15 -28.86
C ARG A 120 7.44 2.05 -29.45
N ASP A 121 7.31 1.31 -30.56
CA ASP A 121 6.04 1.20 -31.28
C ASP A 121 4.96 0.51 -30.43
N ALA A 122 5.33 -0.48 -29.62
CA ALA A 122 4.42 -1.12 -28.68
C ALA A 122 3.96 -0.15 -27.57
N ILE A 123 4.87 0.67 -27.05
CA ILE A 123 4.52 1.67 -26.02
C ILE A 123 3.62 2.75 -26.62
N ASP A 124 3.98 3.33 -27.78
CA ASP A 124 3.18 4.34 -28.44
C ASP A 124 1.78 3.81 -28.81
N MET A 125 1.67 2.56 -29.31
CA MET A 125 0.39 1.93 -29.67
C MET A 125 -0.49 1.64 -28.45
N ALA A 126 0.09 1.29 -27.32
CA ALA A 126 -0.65 1.01 -26.10
C ALA A 126 -1.12 2.29 -25.38
N GLU A 127 -0.30 3.33 -25.37
CA GLU A 127 -0.54 4.55 -24.61
C GLU A 127 -1.32 5.63 -25.38
N ASP A 128 -1.18 5.66 -26.71
CA ASP A 128 -1.98 6.55 -27.55
C ASP A 128 -3.36 5.96 -27.79
N ARG A 129 -4.38 6.64 -27.30
CA ARG A 129 -5.76 6.14 -27.28
C ARG A 129 -6.36 5.95 -28.69
N GLU A 130 -5.96 6.75 -29.65
CA GLU A 130 -6.43 6.60 -31.03
C GLU A 130 -5.76 5.41 -31.70
N LEU A 131 -4.45 5.27 -31.54
CA LEU A 131 -3.72 4.10 -32.05
C LEU A 131 -4.24 2.81 -31.42
N PHE A 132 -4.44 2.81 -30.09
CA PHE A 132 -4.98 1.66 -29.37
C PHE A 132 -6.36 1.26 -29.88
N ARG A 133 -7.29 2.21 -29.97
CA ARG A 133 -8.65 1.96 -30.49
C ARG A 133 -8.63 1.39 -31.92
N ASN A 134 -7.79 1.95 -32.78
CA ASN A 134 -7.66 1.46 -34.15
C ASN A 134 -7.09 0.03 -34.17
N ALA A 135 -6.08 -0.25 -33.35
CA ALA A 135 -5.52 -1.58 -33.18
C ALA A 135 -6.57 -2.61 -32.70
N MET A 136 -7.41 -2.24 -31.72
CA MET A 136 -8.50 -3.11 -31.25
C MET A 136 -9.52 -3.40 -32.35
N ARG A 137 -9.91 -2.39 -33.12
CA ARG A 137 -10.84 -2.57 -34.25
C ARG A 137 -10.27 -3.51 -35.31
N GLU A 138 -8.98 -3.43 -35.63
CA GLU A 138 -8.33 -4.29 -36.61
C GLU A 138 -8.32 -5.78 -36.22
N ILE A 139 -8.32 -6.10 -34.94
CA ILE A 139 -8.41 -7.48 -34.43
C ILE A 139 -9.85 -7.90 -34.07
N GLY A 140 -10.84 -7.06 -34.41
CA GLY A 140 -12.26 -7.39 -34.19
C GLY A 140 -12.72 -7.26 -32.73
N LEU A 141 -11.99 -6.55 -31.89
CA LEU A 141 -12.39 -6.24 -30.52
C LEU A 141 -13.06 -4.87 -30.45
N GLU A 142 -14.03 -4.75 -29.55
CA GLU A 142 -14.73 -3.51 -29.30
C GLU A 142 -14.00 -2.71 -28.20
N SER A 143 -13.99 -1.39 -28.37
CA SER A 143 -13.67 -0.41 -27.33
C SER A 143 -14.84 0.57 -27.19
N ALA A 144 -14.88 1.38 -26.13
CA ALA A 144 -15.91 2.38 -25.95
C ALA A 144 -15.95 3.33 -27.15
N GLN A 145 -17.15 3.70 -27.59
CA GLN A 145 -17.32 4.69 -28.68
C GLN A 145 -16.74 6.00 -28.21
N SER A 146 -15.83 6.57 -28.98
CA SER A 146 -15.07 7.73 -28.50
C SER A 146 -14.52 8.53 -29.67
N ALA A 147 -14.22 9.80 -29.42
CA ALA A 147 -13.48 10.67 -30.31
C ALA A 147 -12.63 11.68 -29.54
N VAL A 148 -11.55 12.12 -30.18
CA VAL A 148 -10.62 13.12 -29.61
C VAL A 148 -11.10 14.51 -29.94
N ALA A 149 -11.06 15.42 -28.97
CA ALA A 149 -11.33 16.84 -29.11
C ALA A 149 -10.13 17.67 -28.64
N LYS A 150 -9.77 18.70 -29.38
CA LYS A 150 -8.73 19.70 -29.05
C LYS A 150 -9.32 21.06 -28.66
N SER A 151 -10.62 21.19 -28.78
CA SER A 151 -11.35 22.39 -28.43
C SER A 151 -12.70 22.02 -27.78
N LEU A 152 -13.27 22.98 -27.04
CA LEU A 152 -14.60 22.81 -26.46
C LEU A 152 -15.69 22.66 -27.52
N GLU A 153 -15.54 23.31 -28.70
CA GLU A 153 -16.50 23.22 -29.81
C GLU A 153 -16.51 21.80 -30.41
N GLU A 154 -15.34 21.24 -30.69
CA GLU A 154 -15.19 19.85 -31.13
C GLU A 154 -15.79 18.88 -30.09
N ALA A 155 -15.50 19.14 -28.82
CA ALA A 155 -16.01 18.33 -27.72
C ALA A 155 -17.53 18.27 -27.68
N PHE A 156 -18.23 19.41 -27.87
CA PHE A 156 -19.70 19.45 -27.90
C PHE A 156 -20.26 18.74 -29.14
N ALA A 157 -19.56 18.79 -30.28
CA ALA A 157 -19.98 18.07 -31.49
C ALA A 157 -19.95 16.54 -31.24
N ILE A 158 -18.91 16.03 -30.60
CA ILE A 158 -18.78 14.63 -30.21
C ILE A 158 -19.85 14.25 -29.19
N GLN A 159 -20.01 15.03 -28.12
CA GLN A 159 -21.00 14.79 -27.08
C GLN A 159 -22.42 14.69 -27.60
N SER A 160 -22.76 15.49 -28.60
CA SER A 160 -24.10 15.45 -29.22
C SER A 160 -24.44 14.10 -29.86
N THR A 161 -23.43 13.32 -30.24
CA THR A 161 -23.57 11.96 -30.79
C THR A 161 -23.60 10.89 -29.69
N LEU A 162 -22.77 11.06 -28.66
CA LEU A 162 -22.64 10.08 -27.57
C LEU A 162 -23.72 10.21 -26.49
N GLY A 163 -24.25 11.41 -26.25
CA GLY A 163 -25.22 11.68 -25.18
C GLY A 163 -24.57 11.89 -23.81
N TYR A 164 -25.41 11.91 -22.77
CA TYR A 164 -25.01 11.91 -21.36
C TYR A 164 -25.49 10.64 -20.69
N PRO A 165 -24.77 10.15 -19.68
CA PRO A 165 -23.46 10.60 -19.23
C PRO A 165 -22.38 10.26 -20.24
N CYS A 166 -21.27 11.02 -20.27
CA CYS A 166 -20.09 10.70 -21.06
C CYS A 166 -18.81 10.89 -20.24
N VAL A 167 -17.76 10.17 -20.59
CA VAL A 167 -16.47 10.17 -19.90
C VAL A 167 -15.50 11.06 -20.67
N ILE A 168 -14.77 11.91 -19.97
CA ILE A 168 -13.74 12.77 -20.52
C ILE A 168 -12.41 12.32 -19.94
N ARG A 169 -11.43 12.02 -20.81
CA ARG A 169 -10.09 11.58 -20.42
C ARG A 169 -9.02 12.41 -21.15
N PRO A 170 -8.20 13.16 -20.41
CA PRO A 170 -7.02 13.80 -21.00
C PRO A 170 -6.02 12.76 -21.51
N SER A 171 -5.36 13.03 -22.63
CA SER A 171 -4.30 12.17 -23.15
C SER A 171 -3.02 12.33 -22.31
N PHE A 172 -2.27 11.21 -22.11
CA PHE A 172 -0.96 11.18 -21.45
C PHE A 172 -0.96 11.63 -19.98
N THR A 173 -2.09 11.51 -19.26
CA THR A 173 -2.18 11.80 -17.81
C THR A 173 -2.19 10.53 -16.97
N LEU A 174 -1.63 10.62 -15.73
CA LEU A 174 -1.59 9.52 -14.77
C LEU A 174 -2.84 9.47 -13.91
N GLY A 175 -3.31 8.25 -13.59
CA GLY A 175 -4.35 8.03 -12.59
C GLY A 175 -5.69 8.75 -12.87
N GLY A 176 -6.00 9.05 -14.12
CA GLY A 176 -7.22 9.76 -14.50
C GLY A 176 -7.22 11.26 -14.18
N SER A 177 -6.05 11.85 -13.91
CA SER A 177 -5.90 13.27 -13.58
C SER A 177 -6.48 14.18 -14.67
N GLY A 178 -7.29 15.17 -14.27
CA GLY A 178 -7.97 16.10 -15.18
C GLY A 178 -9.21 15.53 -15.88
N GLY A 179 -9.43 14.21 -15.80
CA GLY A 179 -10.60 13.54 -16.36
C GLY A 179 -11.83 13.61 -15.48
N GLY A 180 -12.95 13.04 -15.94
CA GLY A 180 -14.18 12.93 -15.18
C GLY A 180 -15.36 12.42 -16.00
N ILE A 181 -16.50 12.29 -15.33
CA ILE A 181 -17.76 11.90 -15.92
C ILE A 181 -18.68 13.10 -15.89
N ALA A 182 -19.24 13.45 -17.03
CA ALA A 182 -20.20 14.53 -17.15
C ALA A 182 -21.62 13.99 -17.30
N TYR A 183 -22.51 14.44 -16.44
CA TYR A 183 -23.95 14.09 -16.46
C TYR A 183 -24.81 15.15 -17.11
N ASN A 184 -24.25 16.36 -17.30
CA ASN A 184 -24.94 17.51 -17.89
C ASN A 184 -23.94 18.43 -18.59
N ARG A 185 -24.50 19.46 -19.26
CA ARG A 185 -23.71 20.40 -20.06
C ARG A 185 -22.69 21.21 -19.26
N GLU A 186 -23.03 21.64 -18.05
CA GLU A 186 -22.17 22.49 -17.20
C GLU A 186 -20.96 21.70 -16.70
N GLU A 187 -21.19 20.48 -16.22
CA GLU A 187 -20.13 19.56 -15.83
C GLU A 187 -19.22 19.22 -17.01
N PHE A 188 -19.80 18.94 -18.18
CA PHE A 188 -19.06 18.63 -19.40
C PHE A 188 -18.10 19.74 -19.77
N GLU A 189 -18.57 20.98 -19.85
CA GLU A 189 -17.75 22.14 -20.19
C GLU A 189 -16.59 22.32 -19.22
N SER A 190 -16.87 22.24 -17.91
CA SER A 190 -15.86 22.36 -16.84
C SER A 190 -14.78 21.26 -16.92
N ILE A 191 -15.19 20.01 -17.16
CA ILE A 191 -14.27 18.88 -17.21
C ILE A 191 -13.42 18.92 -18.48
N VAL A 192 -14.02 19.24 -19.62
CA VAL A 192 -13.31 19.34 -20.91
C VAL A 192 -12.23 20.42 -20.86
N LEU A 193 -12.55 21.62 -20.37
CA LEU A 193 -11.58 22.72 -20.26
C LEU A 193 -10.41 22.33 -19.34
N ARG A 194 -10.70 21.79 -18.17
CA ARG A 194 -9.68 21.31 -17.25
C ARG A 194 -8.84 20.15 -17.86
N GLY A 195 -9.48 19.27 -18.62
CA GLY A 195 -8.82 18.14 -19.27
C GLY A 195 -7.87 18.59 -20.39
N ILE A 196 -8.26 19.55 -21.21
CA ILE A 196 -7.40 20.12 -22.25
C ILE A 196 -6.17 20.81 -21.61
N ASP A 197 -6.37 21.53 -20.50
CA ASP A 197 -5.30 22.21 -19.78
C ASP A 197 -4.32 21.19 -19.11
N ALA A 198 -4.86 20.09 -18.59
CA ALA A 198 -4.06 19.04 -17.94
C ALA A 198 -3.30 18.15 -18.94
N SER A 199 -3.74 18.06 -20.19
CA SER A 199 -3.12 17.20 -21.20
C SER A 199 -1.86 17.83 -21.79
N PRO A 200 -0.70 17.15 -21.80
CA PRO A 200 0.52 17.62 -22.45
C PRO A 200 0.35 17.89 -23.95
N THR A 201 -0.62 17.23 -24.59
CA THR A 201 -0.95 17.40 -26.02
C THR A 201 -2.16 18.31 -26.26
N SER A 202 -2.72 18.92 -25.17
CA SER A 202 -3.91 19.78 -25.21
C SER A 202 -5.10 19.11 -25.91
N GLU A 203 -5.36 17.85 -25.58
CA GLU A 203 -6.46 17.07 -26.14
C GLU A 203 -7.15 16.19 -25.09
N VAL A 204 -8.43 15.95 -25.29
CA VAL A 204 -9.23 15.05 -24.48
C VAL A 204 -9.95 14.03 -25.36
N LEU A 205 -10.03 12.81 -24.88
CA LEU A 205 -10.90 11.78 -25.42
C LEU A 205 -12.27 11.89 -24.73
N ILE A 206 -13.33 11.86 -25.53
CA ILE A 206 -14.73 11.83 -25.05
C ILE A 206 -15.31 10.47 -25.43
N GLU A 207 -15.80 9.74 -24.43
CA GLU A 207 -16.21 8.34 -24.57
C GLU A 207 -17.66 8.15 -24.13
N GLU A 208 -18.32 7.13 -24.73
CA GLU A 208 -19.61 6.65 -24.24
C GLU A 208 -19.48 6.20 -22.77
N SER A 209 -20.54 6.38 -22.01
CA SER A 209 -20.54 5.94 -20.61
C SER A 209 -20.79 4.44 -20.51
N ILE A 210 -19.93 3.79 -19.78
CA ILE A 210 -20.03 2.37 -19.37
C ILE A 210 -20.26 2.27 -17.86
N LEU A 211 -20.83 3.33 -17.25
CA LEU A 211 -21.15 3.34 -15.82
C LEU A 211 -22.05 2.16 -15.44
N GLY A 212 -21.69 1.52 -14.34
CA GLY A 212 -22.44 0.39 -13.80
C GLY A 212 -22.13 -0.95 -14.49
N TRP A 213 -21.23 -0.98 -15.49
CA TRP A 213 -20.74 -2.24 -16.06
C TRP A 213 -19.79 -2.93 -15.09
N LYS A 214 -19.62 -4.22 -15.24
CA LYS A 214 -18.62 -5.01 -14.49
C LYS A 214 -17.24 -4.73 -15.05
N GLU A 215 -16.23 -4.68 -14.19
CA GLU A 215 -14.84 -4.45 -14.57
C GLU A 215 -13.98 -5.66 -14.22
N PHE A 216 -13.13 -6.05 -15.18
CA PHE A 216 -12.19 -7.16 -15.06
C PHE A 216 -10.83 -6.77 -15.58
N GLU A 217 -9.79 -7.39 -14.98
CA GLU A 217 -8.41 -7.25 -15.44
C GLU A 217 -7.81 -8.64 -15.67
N MET A 218 -6.97 -8.74 -16.72
CA MET A 218 -6.16 -9.91 -16.98
C MET A 218 -4.68 -9.52 -16.90
N GLU A 219 -3.96 -10.16 -15.99
CA GLU A 219 -2.50 -10.08 -15.94
C GLU A 219 -1.91 -11.14 -16.86
N VAL A 220 -1.19 -10.68 -17.87
CA VAL A 220 -0.77 -11.51 -19.01
C VAL A 220 0.73 -11.42 -19.18
N VAL A 221 1.38 -12.55 -19.44
CA VAL A 221 2.81 -12.59 -19.80
C VAL A 221 2.96 -13.28 -21.15
N ARG A 222 3.73 -12.65 -22.05
CA ARG A 222 4.03 -13.18 -23.37
C ARG A 222 5.52 -13.08 -23.68
N ASP A 223 6.05 -14.10 -24.35
CA ASP A 223 7.45 -14.18 -24.79
C ASP A 223 7.60 -14.11 -26.32
N ARG A 224 8.86 -14.07 -26.78
CA ARG A 224 9.19 -14.01 -28.22
C ARG A 224 8.83 -15.26 -29.01
N ALA A 225 8.68 -16.42 -28.35
CA ALA A 225 8.22 -17.66 -28.96
C ALA A 225 6.68 -17.73 -29.06
N ASP A 226 5.99 -16.66 -28.69
CA ASP A 226 4.54 -16.56 -28.64
C ASP A 226 3.89 -17.45 -27.58
N ASN A 227 4.63 -17.92 -26.59
CA ASN A 227 4.02 -18.47 -25.39
C ASN A 227 3.32 -17.32 -24.66
N CYS A 228 2.05 -17.51 -24.35
CA CYS A 228 1.25 -16.48 -23.72
C CYS A 228 0.35 -17.09 -22.66
N ILE A 229 0.42 -16.59 -21.42
CA ILE A 229 -0.33 -17.10 -20.27
C ILE A 229 -1.09 -15.97 -19.59
N ILE A 230 -2.25 -16.29 -19.03
CA ILE A 230 -2.95 -15.46 -18.06
C ILE A 230 -2.43 -15.84 -16.67
N VAL A 231 -1.69 -14.94 -16.04
CA VAL A 231 -1.18 -15.18 -14.68
C VAL A 231 -2.30 -15.12 -13.67
N CYS A 232 -3.22 -14.16 -13.83
CA CYS A 232 -4.33 -13.96 -12.91
C CYS A 232 -5.47 -13.22 -13.60
N SER A 233 -6.71 -13.64 -13.32
CA SER A 233 -7.90 -12.86 -13.58
C SER A 233 -8.29 -12.10 -12.31
N ILE A 234 -8.66 -10.84 -12.44
CA ILE A 234 -9.02 -9.95 -11.34
C ILE A 234 -10.39 -9.35 -11.66
N GLU A 235 -11.25 -9.27 -10.65
CA GLU A 235 -12.58 -8.67 -10.75
C GLU A 235 -12.75 -7.55 -9.75
N ASN A 236 -13.30 -6.42 -10.18
CA ASN A 236 -13.62 -5.30 -9.31
C ASN A 236 -15.02 -5.51 -8.70
N LEU A 237 -15.14 -5.36 -7.39
CA LEU A 237 -16.44 -5.37 -6.69
C LEU A 237 -17.24 -4.12 -7.04
N ASP A 238 -16.59 -2.97 -7.13
CA ASP A 238 -17.23 -1.73 -7.53
C ASP A 238 -17.47 -1.75 -9.05
N PRO A 239 -18.67 -1.38 -9.50
CA PRO A 239 -18.94 -1.24 -10.93
C PRO A 239 -18.16 -0.08 -11.55
N MET A 240 -18.03 -0.10 -12.86
CA MET A 240 -17.39 0.98 -13.64
C MET A 240 -17.88 2.36 -13.21
N GLY A 241 -16.93 3.27 -13.05
CA GLY A 241 -17.12 4.63 -12.53
C GLY A 241 -16.24 4.95 -11.34
N VAL A 242 -15.71 3.92 -10.68
CA VAL A 242 -14.64 4.01 -9.68
C VAL A 242 -13.33 3.57 -10.36
N HIS A 243 -12.23 4.30 -10.13
CA HIS A 243 -10.93 3.89 -10.66
C HIS A 243 -10.54 2.51 -10.10
N THR A 244 -10.00 1.61 -10.93
CA THR A 244 -9.66 0.24 -10.51
C THR A 244 -8.73 0.19 -9.28
N GLY A 245 -7.78 1.15 -9.15
CA GLY A 245 -6.94 1.29 -7.97
C GLY A 245 -7.71 1.60 -6.68
N ASP A 246 -8.87 2.23 -6.77
CA ASP A 246 -9.74 2.59 -5.65
C ASP A 246 -10.86 1.57 -5.41
N SER A 247 -11.01 0.58 -6.29
CA SER A 247 -11.97 -0.50 -6.14
C SER A 247 -11.46 -1.61 -5.22
N ILE A 248 -12.39 -2.27 -4.54
CA ILE A 248 -12.14 -3.57 -3.92
C ILE A 248 -12.02 -4.59 -5.04
N THR A 249 -10.92 -5.34 -5.08
CA THR A 249 -10.67 -6.32 -6.13
C THR A 249 -10.54 -7.73 -5.58
N VAL A 250 -10.94 -8.70 -6.37
CA VAL A 250 -10.94 -10.12 -6.02
C VAL A 250 -10.23 -10.93 -7.09
N ALA A 251 -9.40 -11.84 -6.70
CA ALA A 251 -8.70 -12.80 -7.57
C ALA A 251 -8.84 -14.23 -7.04
N PRO A 252 -9.13 -15.22 -7.92
CA PRO A 252 -9.51 -15.04 -9.32
C PRO A 252 -10.90 -14.40 -9.45
N ALA A 253 -11.27 -13.96 -10.65
CA ALA A 253 -12.61 -13.44 -10.92
C ALA A 253 -13.68 -14.48 -10.53
N GLN A 254 -14.71 -14.03 -9.79
CA GLN A 254 -15.70 -14.90 -9.15
C GLN A 254 -16.99 -15.06 -9.97
N THR A 255 -17.33 -14.06 -10.78
CA THR A 255 -18.63 -13.97 -11.43
C THR A 255 -18.60 -14.23 -12.94
N LEU A 256 -17.42 -14.58 -13.49
CA LEU A 256 -17.29 -15.00 -14.88
C LEU A 256 -17.72 -16.45 -15.07
N THR A 257 -18.50 -16.71 -16.09
CA THR A 257 -18.66 -18.06 -16.62
C THR A 257 -17.39 -18.48 -17.38
N ASP A 258 -17.19 -19.79 -17.56
CA ASP A 258 -16.04 -20.29 -18.34
C ASP A 258 -16.00 -19.70 -19.76
N LYS A 259 -17.14 -19.56 -20.42
CA LYS A 259 -17.20 -18.95 -21.76
C LYS A 259 -16.77 -17.48 -21.78
N GLU A 260 -17.16 -16.71 -20.78
CA GLU A 260 -16.74 -15.30 -20.63
C GLU A 260 -15.25 -15.22 -20.35
N TYR A 261 -14.75 -16.05 -19.44
CA TYR A 261 -13.32 -16.15 -19.15
C TYR A 261 -12.50 -16.47 -20.39
N GLN A 262 -12.89 -17.50 -21.18
CA GLN A 262 -12.19 -17.87 -22.40
C GLN A 262 -12.22 -16.75 -23.45
N ARG A 263 -13.32 -16.03 -23.57
CA ARG A 263 -13.39 -14.86 -24.46
C ARG A 263 -12.44 -13.75 -24.04
N MET A 264 -12.34 -13.45 -22.74
CA MET A 264 -11.39 -12.46 -22.24
C MET A 264 -9.95 -12.92 -22.39
N ARG A 265 -9.69 -14.19 -22.15
CA ARG A 265 -8.39 -14.83 -22.36
C ARG A 265 -7.92 -14.67 -23.82
N ASP A 266 -8.77 -15.08 -24.76
CA ASP A 266 -8.48 -14.97 -26.19
C ASP A 266 -8.31 -13.52 -26.62
N ALA A 267 -9.13 -12.61 -26.11
CA ALA A 267 -9.01 -11.18 -26.37
C ALA A 267 -7.67 -10.63 -25.83
N SER A 268 -7.27 -10.98 -24.63
CA SER A 268 -6.00 -10.56 -24.02
C SER A 268 -4.80 -11.02 -24.86
N ILE A 269 -4.80 -12.26 -25.30
CA ILE A 269 -3.74 -12.81 -26.18
C ILE A 269 -3.69 -12.05 -27.50
N ALA A 270 -4.87 -11.78 -28.10
CA ALA A 270 -4.96 -11.02 -29.34
C ALA A 270 -4.45 -9.57 -29.18
N VAL A 271 -4.77 -8.91 -28.04
CA VAL A 271 -4.30 -7.56 -27.70
C VAL A 271 -2.78 -7.54 -27.62
N LEU A 272 -2.15 -8.44 -26.84
CA LEU A 272 -0.69 -8.46 -26.69
C LEU A 272 0.03 -8.71 -28.04
N ARG A 273 -0.51 -9.62 -28.83
CA ARG A 273 0.03 -9.89 -30.18
C ARG A 273 -0.06 -8.66 -31.07
N LYS A 274 -1.19 -7.95 -31.04
CA LYS A 274 -1.43 -6.76 -31.88
C LYS A 274 -0.56 -5.59 -31.47
N ILE A 275 -0.46 -5.33 -30.19
CA ILE A 275 0.38 -4.25 -29.63
C ILE A 275 1.87 -4.57 -29.84
N GLY A 276 2.23 -5.86 -29.82
CA GLY A 276 3.62 -6.28 -30.06
C GLY A 276 4.44 -6.40 -28.78
N VAL A 277 3.82 -6.56 -27.62
CA VAL A 277 4.54 -6.92 -26.38
C VAL A 277 4.89 -8.40 -26.46
N ASP A 278 6.18 -8.71 -26.44
CA ASP A 278 6.73 -10.04 -26.63
C ASP A 278 7.87 -10.39 -25.64
N THR A 279 8.07 -9.55 -24.63
CA THR A 279 9.15 -9.72 -23.65
C THR A 279 8.73 -9.26 -22.26
N GLY A 280 7.50 -9.52 -21.85
CA GLY A 280 7.13 -9.10 -20.50
C GLY A 280 5.68 -9.29 -20.10
N GLY A 281 5.39 -8.79 -18.90
CA GLY A 281 4.07 -8.73 -18.32
C GLY A 281 3.29 -7.50 -18.77
N SER A 282 1.98 -7.66 -18.86
CA SER A 282 1.04 -6.61 -19.25
C SER A 282 -0.28 -6.80 -18.54
N ASN A 283 -0.97 -5.70 -18.31
CA ASN A 283 -2.32 -5.68 -17.78
C ASN A 283 -3.31 -5.29 -18.89
N VAL A 284 -4.38 -6.07 -19.08
CA VAL A 284 -5.47 -5.77 -20.01
C VAL A 284 -6.76 -5.61 -19.22
N GLN A 285 -7.42 -4.46 -19.37
CA GLN A 285 -8.66 -4.13 -18.66
C GLN A 285 -9.86 -4.25 -19.58
N PHE A 286 -10.93 -4.83 -19.03
CA PHE A 286 -12.18 -5.10 -19.73
C PHE A 286 -13.38 -4.57 -18.96
N ALA A 287 -14.41 -4.14 -19.69
CA ALA A 287 -15.74 -3.93 -19.13
C ALA A 287 -16.74 -4.89 -19.78
N VAL A 288 -17.66 -5.40 -18.95
CA VAL A 288 -18.75 -6.29 -19.38
C VAL A 288 -20.08 -5.69 -19.00
N ASN A 289 -20.96 -5.51 -19.98
CA ASN A 289 -22.32 -5.09 -19.72
C ASN A 289 -23.09 -6.21 -18.99
N PRO A 290 -23.60 -5.98 -17.76
CA PRO A 290 -24.31 -7.01 -17.02
C PRO A 290 -25.66 -7.42 -17.64
N GLU A 291 -26.23 -6.62 -18.57
CA GLU A 291 -27.53 -6.86 -19.17
C GLU A 291 -27.47 -7.80 -20.39
N ASP A 292 -26.45 -7.61 -21.25
CA ASP A 292 -26.36 -8.31 -22.54
C ASP A 292 -25.04 -9.06 -22.76
N GLY A 293 -24.06 -8.91 -21.83
CA GLY A 293 -22.73 -9.53 -21.91
C GLY A 293 -21.80 -8.92 -22.98
N ARG A 294 -22.10 -7.71 -23.47
CA ARG A 294 -21.19 -6.97 -24.36
C ARG A 294 -19.86 -6.75 -23.65
N LEU A 295 -18.77 -7.19 -24.28
CA LEU A 295 -17.38 -7.07 -23.79
C LEU A 295 -16.66 -5.98 -24.54
N ILE A 296 -16.05 -5.05 -23.85
CA ILE A 296 -15.17 -4.04 -24.44
C ILE A 296 -13.80 -4.06 -23.76
N VAL A 297 -12.75 -3.73 -24.53
CA VAL A 297 -11.40 -3.48 -24.03
C VAL A 297 -11.28 -2.02 -23.63
N ILE A 298 -10.85 -1.75 -22.41
CA ILE A 298 -10.69 -0.38 -21.88
C ILE A 298 -9.29 0.16 -22.23
N GLU A 299 -8.26 -0.57 -21.78
CA GLU A 299 -6.86 -0.19 -21.99
C GLU A 299 -5.95 -1.39 -21.77
N MET A 300 -4.70 -1.23 -22.17
CA MET A 300 -3.63 -2.20 -21.92
C MET A 300 -2.37 -1.45 -21.50
N ASN A 301 -1.73 -1.92 -20.45
CA ASN A 301 -0.47 -1.38 -19.95
C ASN A 301 0.69 -2.28 -20.40
N PRO A 302 1.62 -1.79 -21.28
CA PRO A 302 2.72 -2.60 -21.83
C PRO A 302 3.92 -2.67 -20.87
N ARG A 303 3.65 -2.87 -19.59
CA ARG A 303 4.61 -2.84 -18.49
C ARG A 303 4.07 -3.56 -17.27
N VAL A 304 4.93 -3.82 -16.30
CA VAL A 304 4.50 -4.19 -14.96
C VAL A 304 3.64 -3.06 -14.39
N SER A 305 2.51 -3.43 -13.78
CA SER A 305 1.50 -2.53 -13.23
C SER A 305 1.30 -2.77 -11.73
N ARG A 306 0.43 -2.00 -11.09
CA ARG A 306 0.02 -2.25 -9.69
C ARG A 306 -0.64 -3.62 -9.55
N SER A 307 -1.55 -3.94 -10.45
CA SER A 307 -2.21 -5.25 -10.48
C SER A 307 -1.23 -6.40 -10.75
N SER A 308 -0.09 -6.16 -11.43
CA SER A 308 0.97 -7.16 -11.57
C SER A 308 1.62 -7.51 -10.23
N ALA A 309 1.83 -6.53 -9.35
CA ALA A 309 2.32 -6.79 -7.99
C ALA A 309 1.28 -7.61 -7.20
N LEU A 310 0.01 -7.18 -7.22
CA LEU A 310 -1.09 -7.92 -6.61
C LEU A 310 -1.16 -9.37 -7.14
N ALA A 311 -1.17 -9.56 -8.46
CA ALA A 311 -1.24 -10.86 -9.10
C ALA A 311 -0.05 -11.75 -8.73
N SER A 312 1.17 -11.18 -8.66
CA SER A 312 2.36 -11.91 -8.23
C SER A 312 2.24 -12.42 -6.80
N LYS A 313 1.72 -11.58 -5.89
CA LYS A 313 1.49 -11.98 -4.49
C LYS A 313 0.29 -12.95 -4.36
N ALA A 314 -0.76 -12.74 -5.14
CA ALA A 314 -1.95 -13.59 -5.12
C ALA A 314 -1.66 -15.01 -5.63
N THR A 315 -0.83 -15.15 -6.66
CA THR A 315 -0.54 -16.45 -7.29
C THR A 315 0.79 -17.04 -6.89
N GLY A 316 1.71 -16.22 -6.35
CA GLY A 316 3.11 -16.61 -6.16
C GLY A 316 3.94 -16.57 -7.45
N PHE A 317 3.35 -16.31 -8.62
CA PHE A 317 4.07 -16.22 -9.89
C PHE A 317 4.83 -14.89 -9.99
N PRO A 318 6.18 -14.88 -10.09
CA PRO A 318 6.97 -13.65 -9.96
C PRO A 318 7.03 -12.88 -11.29
N ILE A 319 5.96 -12.16 -11.65
CA ILE A 319 5.80 -11.48 -12.95
C ILE A 319 7.01 -10.59 -13.27
N ALA A 320 7.47 -9.77 -12.34
CA ALA A 320 8.58 -8.83 -12.58
C ALA A 320 9.90 -9.56 -12.85
N LYS A 321 10.22 -10.62 -12.10
CA LYS A 321 11.40 -11.47 -12.30
C LYS A 321 11.36 -12.14 -13.67
N ILE A 322 10.23 -12.73 -14.01
CA ILE A 322 10.02 -13.39 -15.30
C ILE A 322 10.14 -12.38 -16.44
N ALA A 323 9.45 -11.22 -16.36
CA ALA A 323 9.51 -10.18 -17.38
C ALA A 323 10.95 -9.67 -17.62
N ALA A 324 11.75 -9.49 -16.57
CA ALA A 324 13.16 -9.11 -16.70
C ALA A 324 13.98 -10.18 -17.45
N LYS A 325 13.75 -11.47 -17.18
CA LYS A 325 14.43 -12.57 -17.89
C LYS A 325 13.96 -12.70 -19.34
N LEU A 326 12.67 -12.49 -19.63
CA LEU A 326 12.17 -12.46 -21.01
C LEU A 326 12.81 -11.32 -21.82
N ALA A 327 13.01 -10.14 -21.20
CA ALA A 327 13.65 -8.99 -21.84
C ALA A 327 15.09 -9.29 -22.31
N VAL A 328 15.77 -10.24 -21.69
CA VAL A 328 17.13 -10.66 -22.06
C VAL A 328 17.18 -11.98 -22.85
N GLY A 329 16.04 -12.39 -23.44
CA GLY A 329 15.98 -13.43 -24.47
C GLY A 329 15.50 -14.80 -24.06
N TYR A 330 15.16 -15.01 -22.78
CA TYR A 330 14.52 -16.26 -22.33
C TYR A 330 13.10 -16.39 -22.89
N THR A 331 12.59 -17.61 -22.91
CA THR A 331 11.19 -17.93 -23.18
C THR A 331 10.54 -18.57 -21.96
N LEU A 332 9.21 -18.52 -21.86
CA LEU A 332 8.46 -19.01 -20.69
C LEU A 332 8.67 -20.52 -20.44
N ASP A 333 8.84 -21.32 -21.48
CA ASP A 333 9.08 -22.75 -21.38
C ASP A 333 10.53 -23.09 -20.94
N GLU A 334 11.46 -22.17 -21.10
CA GLU A 334 12.85 -22.32 -20.64
C GLU A 334 13.03 -21.90 -19.17
N LEU A 335 12.16 -21.01 -18.67
CA LEU A 335 12.16 -20.56 -17.29
C LEU A 335 11.43 -21.55 -16.39
N ARG A 336 11.91 -21.70 -15.17
CA ARG A 336 11.28 -22.52 -14.14
C ARG A 336 10.43 -21.68 -13.20
N ASN A 337 9.32 -22.24 -12.74
CA ASN A 337 8.49 -21.61 -11.75
C ASN A 337 9.08 -21.83 -10.34
N ASP A 338 9.49 -20.77 -9.68
CA ASP A 338 10.13 -20.82 -8.36
C ASP A 338 9.19 -21.39 -7.28
N ILE A 339 7.89 -21.10 -7.37
CA ILE A 339 6.88 -21.57 -6.40
C ILE A 339 6.80 -23.09 -6.36
N THR A 340 6.87 -23.74 -7.51
CA THR A 340 6.89 -25.21 -7.60
C THR A 340 8.27 -25.82 -7.40
N GLY A 341 9.24 -25.04 -6.92
CA GLY A 341 10.64 -25.51 -6.81
C GLY A 341 11.26 -25.92 -8.15
N GLY A 342 10.75 -25.35 -9.25
CA GLY A 342 11.20 -25.67 -10.61
C GLY A 342 10.55 -26.93 -11.22
N ALA A 343 9.55 -27.54 -10.58
CA ALA A 343 8.85 -28.70 -11.10
C ALA A 343 8.09 -28.40 -12.41
N THR A 344 7.54 -27.20 -12.52
CA THR A 344 6.84 -26.72 -13.72
C THR A 344 7.61 -25.61 -14.41
N PRO A 345 7.50 -25.46 -15.76
CA PRO A 345 7.98 -24.28 -16.45
C PRO A 345 7.07 -23.07 -16.19
N ALA A 346 7.59 -21.87 -16.39
CA ALA A 346 6.82 -20.62 -16.27
C ALA A 346 5.74 -20.46 -17.36
N SER A 347 5.73 -21.32 -18.37
CA SER A 347 4.67 -21.38 -19.40
C SER A 347 3.37 -22.05 -18.94
N PHE A 348 3.34 -22.64 -17.73
CA PHE A 348 2.09 -23.15 -17.15
C PHE A 348 1.28 -21.99 -16.60
N GLU A 349 0.06 -21.86 -17.12
CA GLU A 349 -0.87 -20.86 -16.67
C GLU A 349 -1.28 -21.14 -15.22
N PRO A 350 -1.13 -20.17 -14.28
CA PRO A 350 -1.44 -20.40 -12.89
C PRO A 350 -2.92 -20.74 -12.66
N THR A 351 -3.17 -21.64 -11.73
CA THR A 351 -4.49 -22.00 -11.23
C THR A 351 -4.44 -21.99 -9.71
N ILE A 352 -5.32 -21.20 -9.08
CA ILE A 352 -5.41 -21.08 -7.63
C ILE A 352 -6.77 -21.63 -7.12
N ASP A 353 -6.76 -22.26 -5.94
CA ASP A 353 -7.93 -22.84 -5.29
C ASP A 353 -8.34 -22.09 -4.01
N TYR A 354 -7.91 -20.85 -3.87
CA TYR A 354 -8.25 -19.92 -2.80
C TYR A 354 -8.69 -18.57 -3.39
N VAL A 355 -9.20 -17.70 -2.54
CA VAL A 355 -9.70 -16.37 -2.93
C VAL A 355 -8.84 -15.30 -2.28
N VAL A 356 -8.43 -14.34 -3.08
CA VAL A 356 -7.66 -13.17 -2.66
C VAL A 356 -8.53 -11.94 -2.77
N THR A 357 -8.61 -11.15 -1.69
CA THR A 357 -9.31 -9.86 -1.69
C THR A 357 -8.33 -8.74 -1.39
N LYS A 358 -8.32 -7.70 -2.24
CA LYS A 358 -7.58 -6.47 -2.04
C LYS A 358 -8.56 -5.36 -1.68
N ILE A 359 -8.24 -4.56 -0.65
CA ILE A 359 -9.01 -3.38 -0.28
C ILE A 359 -8.07 -2.16 -0.29
N PRO A 360 -8.45 -1.08 -0.99
CA PRO A 360 -7.65 0.15 -1.01
C PRO A 360 -7.68 0.87 0.35
N ARG A 361 -6.58 1.53 0.68
CA ARG A 361 -6.45 2.37 1.88
C ARG A 361 -6.52 3.84 1.49
N PHE A 362 -7.48 4.55 2.05
CA PHE A 362 -7.64 6.00 1.92
C PHE A 362 -7.17 6.71 3.19
N THR A 363 -6.88 8.00 3.09
CA THR A 363 -6.46 8.86 4.21
C THR A 363 -7.21 10.19 4.22
N PHE A 364 -8.48 10.19 3.78
CA PHE A 364 -9.31 11.40 3.77
C PHE A 364 -9.44 12.02 5.17
N GLU A 365 -9.34 11.20 6.22
CA GLU A 365 -9.36 11.66 7.60
C GLU A 365 -8.21 12.61 7.97
N LYS A 366 -7.17 12.69 7.14
CA LYS A 366 -6.04 13.62 7.33
C LYS A 366 -6.32 15.02 6.77
N PHE A 367 -7.25 15.15 5.84
CA PHE A 367 -7.48 16.39 5.10
C PHE A 367 -8.89 16.89 5.33
N ARG A 368 -9.05 17.99 6.08
CA ARG A 368 -10.36 18.63 6.28
C ARG A 368 -10.91 19.13 4.94
N GLY A 369 -12.18 18.82 4.65
CA GLY A 369 -12.86 19.25 3.44
C GLY A 369 -12.45 18.51 2.16
N ALA A 370 -11.63 17.44 2.25
CA ALA A 370 -11.34 16.61 1.10
C ALA A 370 -12.62 15.93 0.59
N ASN A 371 -12.80 15.92 -0.74
CA ASN A 371 -13.87 15.19 -1.38
C ASN A 371 -13.55 13.69 -1.40
N ASP A 372 -14.26 12.92 -0.58
CA ASP A 372 -14.10 11.47 -0.42
C ASP A 372 -14.88 10.63 -1.45
N ARG A 373 -15.65 11.28 -2.33
CA ARG A 373 -16.35 10.60 -3.43
C ARG A 373 -15.34 9.96 -4.38
N LEU A 374 -15.46 8.65 -4.57
CA LEU A 374 -14.63 7.91 -5.54
C LEU A 374 -15.13 8.16 -6.96
N THR A 375 -14.20 8.30 -7.88
CA THR A 375 -14.45 8.59 -9.30
C THR A 375 -13.47 7.81 -10.18
N THR A 376 -13.41 8.14 -11.45
CA THR A 376 -12.39 7.59 -12.37
C THR A 376 -10.96 8.10 -12.08
N GLN A 377 -10.81 9.06 -11.17
CA GLN A 377 -9.52 9.53 -10.68
C GLN A 377 -9.15 8.79 -9.39
N MET A 378 -7.96 8.21 -9.36
CA MET A 378 -7.47 7.48 -8.19
C MET A 378 -7.21 8.38 -7.00
N LYS A 379 -7.56 7.92 -5.79
CA LYS A 379 -7.42 8.65 -4.51
C LYS A 379 -6.79 7.80 -3.39
N SER A 380 -6.71 6.49 -3.56
CA SER A 380 -6.06 5.60 -2.58
C SER A 380 -4.56 5.83 -2.52
N VAL A 381 -3.99 5.64 -1.33
CA VAL A 381 -2.57 5.85 -1.03
C VAL A 381 -1.82 4.56 -0.71
N GLY A 382 -2.53 3.46 -0.62
CA GLY A 382 -2.02 2.13 -0.35
C GLY A 382 -3.14 1.11 -0.41
N GLU A 383 -2.81 -0.14 -0.09
CA GLU A 383 -3.78 -1.23 -0.11
C GLU A 383 -3.39 -2.37 0.83
N VAL A 384 -4.36 -3.18 1.17
CA VAL A 384 -4.15 -4.48 1.84
C VAL A 384 -4.62 -5.59 0.94
N MET A 385 -4.01 -6.75 1.10
CA MET A 385 -4.45 -8.00 0.50
C MET A 385 -4.65 -9.04 1.60
N ALA A 386 -5.64 -9.90 1.43
CA ALA A 386 -5.81 -11.06 2.29
C ALA A 386 -6.23 -12.27 1.46
N ILE A 387 -5.82 -13.45 1.92
CA ILE A 387 -6.05 -14.73 1.27
C ILE A 387 -6.94 -15.58 2.19
N GLY A 388 -7.94 -16.23 1.62
CA GLY A 388 -8.84 -17.14 2.32
C GLY A 388 -9.35 -18.23 1.39
N ARG A 389 -10.02 -19.25 1.94
CA ARG A 389 -10.64 -20.32 1.11
C ARG A 389 -11.94 -19.85 0.46
N THR A 390 -12.53 -18.79 0.98
CA THR A 390 -13.75 -18.16 0.47
C THR A 390 -13.60 -16.65 0.37
N PHE A 391 -14.44 -16.02 -0.44
CA PHE A 391 -14.50 -14.56 -0.52
C PHE A 391 -14.80 -13.92 0.84
N GLN A 392 -15.74 -14.49 1.60
CA GLN A 392 -16.11 -13.96 2.92
C GLN A 392 -14.92 -13.97 3.90
N GLU A 393 -14.15 -15.07 3.92
CA GLU A 393 -12.95 -15.18 4.74
C GLU A 393 -11.90 -14.13 4.34
N SER A 394 -11.58 -14.05 3.04
CA SER A 394 -10.58 -13.09 2.55
C SER A 394 -11.01 -11.64 2.74
N LEU A 395 -12.29 -11.32 2.50
CA LEU A 395 -12.86 -9.98 2.69
C LEU A 395 -12.74 -9.50 4.14
N GLN A 396 -13.18 -10.32 5.10
CA GLN A 396 -13.14 -9.93 6.51
C GLN A 396 -11.70 -9.85 7.05
N LYS A 397 -10.80 -10.70 6.55
CA LYS A 397 -9.36 -10.59 6.83
C LYS A 397 -8.77 -9.29 6.28
N ALA A 398 -9.09 -8.92 5.04
CA ALA A 398 -8.64 -7.68 4.43
C ALA A 398 -9.13 -6.45 5.21
N LEU A 399 -10.41 -6.41 5.61
CA LEU A 399 -10.97 -5.32 6.41
C LEU A 399 -10.21 -5.09 7.73
N ARG A 400 -9.88 -6.15 8.47
CA ARG A 400 -9.14 -5.99 9.72
C ARG A 400 -7.65 -5.66 9.51
N GLY A 401 -7.13 -5.85 8.29
CA GLY A 401 -5.78 -5.44 7.89
C GLY A 401 -5.62 -3.96 7.54
N LEU A 402 -6.72 -3.20 7.37
CA LEU A 402 -6.71 -1.81 6.89
C LEU A 402 -6.11 -0.79 7.87
N GLU A 403 -5.87 -1.14 9.12
CA GLU A 403 -5.40 -0.21 10.16
C GLU A 403 -6.35 0.99 10.40
N THR A 404 -7.66 0.72 10.30
CA THR A 404 -8.74 1.69 10.55
C THR A 404 -9.59 1.36 11.78
N GLY A 405 -9.19 0.34 12.55
CA GLY A 405 -9.92 -0.10 13.75
C GLY A 405 -11.07 -1.07 13.46
N LEU A 406 -11.22 -1.51 12.21
CA LEU A 406 -12.21 -2.51 11.82
C LEU A 406 -11.78 -3.91 12.30
N ASP A 407 -12.74 -4.70 12.71
CA ASP A 407 -12.55 -6.10 13.12
C ASP A 407 -13.21 -7.12 12.16
N GLY A 408 -13.57 -6.66 11.01
CA GLY A 408 -14.30 -7.32 9.93
C GLY A 408 -15.30 -6.37 9.33
N LEU A 409 -16.46 -6.87 8.94
CA LEU A 409 -17.55 -6.09 8.34
C LEU A 409 -18.31 -5.30 9.45
N SER A 410 -17.59 -4.39 10.10
CA SER A 410 -18.06 -3.61 11.25
C SER A 410 -19.13 -2.59 10.84
N PRO A 411 -20.15 -2.31 11.69
CA PRO A 411 -21.13 -1.27 11.40
C PRO A 411 -20.51 0.12 11.50
N VAL A 412 -20.90 1.01 10.59
CA VAL A 412 -20.49 2.42 10.54
C VAL A 412 -21.69 3.37 10.61
N THR A 413 -22.91 2.85 10.46
CA THR A 413 -24.15 3.60 10.52
C THR A 413 -24.87 3.33 11.84
N THR A 414 -25.39 4.37 12.48
CA THR A 414 -26.18 4.21 13.72
C THR A 414 -27.54 3.59 13.41
N LEU A 415 -27.86 2.51 14.08
CA LEU A 415 -29.14 1.80 13.94
C LEU A 415 -29.99 1.93 15.26
N PRO A 416 -31.34 1.96 15.17
CA PRO A 416 -32.17 1.94 13.98
C PRO A 416 -32.13 3.23 13.18
N LEU A 417 -32.41 3.14 11.84
CA LEU A 417 -32.39 4.28 10.94
C LEU A 417 -33.56 5.23 11.21
N GLY A 418 -33.27 6.53 11.38
CA GLY A 418 -34.26 7.59 11.20
C GLY A 418 -34.43 7.93 9.72
N GLU A 419 -35.41 8.80 9.38
CA GLU A 419 -35.66 9.20 7.98
C GLU A 419 -34.43 9.87 7.33
N GLU A 420 -33.78 10.80 8.00
CA GLU A 420 -32.58 11.50 7.53
C GLU A 420 -31.40 10.53 7.34
N THR A 421 -31.16 9.67 8.32
CA THR A 421 -30.10 8.65 8.26
C THR A 421 -30.34 7.65 7.12
N ALA A 422 -31.60 7.26 6.90
CA ALA A 422 -31.96 6.37 5.79
C ALA A 422 -31.76 7.06 4.41
N ALA A 423 -32.10 8.36 4.31
CA ALA A 423 -31.87 9.11 3.08
C ALA A 423 -30.37 9.28 2.80
N THR A 424 -29.57 9.57 3.83
CA THR A 424 -28.11 9.66 3.74
C THR A 424 -27.49 8.31 3.32
N LEU A 425 -27.90 7.21 3.94
CA LEU A 425 -27.44 5.87 3.58
C LEU A 425 -27.79 5.54 2.11
N ALA A 426 -29.01 5.83 1.66
CA ALA A 426 -29.40 5.64 0.26
C ALA A 426 -28.55 6.49 -0.71
N HIS A 427 -28.22 7.71 -0.33
CA HIS A 427 -27.32 8.56 -1.11
C HIS A 427 -25.92 7.95 -1.20
N ASN A 428 -25.33 7.55 -0.08
CA ASN A 428 -23.97 7.00 -0.02
C ASN A 428 -23.85 5.67 -0.77
N LEU A 429 -24.90 4.86 -0.82
CA LEU A 429 -24.89 3.63 -1.62
C LEU A 429 -24.88 3.92 -3.13
N ARG A 430 -25.52 5.02 -3.59
CA ARG A 430 -25.46 5.45 -5.00
C ARG A 430 -24.14 6.09 -5.36
N MET A 431 -23.58 6.84 -4.42
CA MET A 431 -22.35 7.62 -4.64
C MET A 431 -21.18 6.89 -4.00
N PRO A 432 -20.27 6.30 -4.79
CA PRO A 432 -19.19 5.49 -4.23
C PRO A 432 -18.26 6.35 -3.35
N GLY A 433 -18.00 5.82 -2.16
CA GLY A 433 -17.11 6.37 -1.17
C GLY A 433 -16.32 5.27 -0.46
N PRO A 434 -15.35 5.60 0.40
CA PRO A 434 -14.47 4.62 1.05
C PRO A 434 -15.22 3.63 1.95
N ASP A 435 -16.33 4.05 2.55
CA ASP A 435 -17.13 3.24 3.47
C ASP A 435 -18.31 2.50 2.80
N ARG A 436 -18.45 2.58 1.47
CA ARG A 436 -19.60 2.05 0.75
C ARG A 436 -19.88 0.58 1.03
N LEU A 437 -18.82 -0.27 1.13
CA LEU A 437 -18.95 -1.66 1.49
C LEU A 437 -19.61 -1.84 2.88
N LEU A 438 -19.13 -1.11 3.87
CA LEU A 438 -19.62 -1.16 5.24
C LEU A 438 -21.06 -0.66 5.33
N GLN A 439 -21.38 0.41 4.60
CA GLN A 439 -22.73 0.95 4.47
C GLN A 439 -23.69 0.01 3.75
N THR A 440 -23.18 -0.78 2.80
CA THR A 440 -23.96 -1.86 2.15
C THR A 440 -24.38 -2.93 3.17
N ALA A 441 -23.44 -3.34 4.03
CA ALA A 441 -23.75 -4.25 5.13
C ALA A 441 -24.74 -3.63 6.13
N ASP A 442 -24.62 -2.34 6.42
CA ASP A 442 -25.53 -1.64 7.32
C ASP A 442 -26.94 -1.52 6.75
N ALA A 443 -27.09 -1.40 5.41
CA ALA A 443 -28.39 -1.47 4.76
C ALA A 443 -29.10 -2.82 4.99
N PHE A 444 -28.35 -3.93 4.88
CA PHE A 444 -28.87 -5.25 5.23
C PHE A 444 -29.19 -5.38 6.73
N ARG A 445 -28.35 -4.86 7.63
CA ARG A 445 -28.63 -4.81 9.08
C ARG A 445 -29.89 -4.03 9.40
N ALA A 446 -30.17 -2.98 8.62
CA ALA A 446 -31.38 -2.16 8.73
C ALA A 446 -32.62 -2.84 8.12
N GLY A 447 -32.50 -4.06 7.55
CA GLY A 447 -33.58 -4.80 6.96
C GLY A 447 -33.99 -4.35 5.56
N TRP A 448 -33.09 -3.66 4.82
CA TRP A 448 -33.39 -3.34 3.42
C TRP A 448 -33.34 -4.60 2.57
N THR A 449 -34.24 -4.64 1.56
CA THR A 449 -34.32 -5.77 0.66
C THR A 449 -33.11 -5.83 -0.27
N PHE A 450 -32.73 -7.04 -0.67
CA PHE A 450 -31.65 -7.31 -1.60
C PHE A 450 -31.78 -6.48 -2.89
N ASP A 451 -32.97 -6.49 -3.50
CA ASP A 451 -33.24 -5.75 -4.74
C ASP A 451 -32.99 -4.24 -4.58
N ARG A 452 -33.43 -3.67 -3.45
CA ARG A 452 -33.19 -2.24 -3.16
C ARG A 452 -31.70 -1.92 -3.03
N VAL A 453 -30.95 -2.75 -2.33
CA VAL A 453 -29.49 -2.57 -2.18
C VAL A 453 -28.80 -2.70 -3.52
N HIS A 454 -29.18 -3.69 -4.33
CA HIS A 454 -28.63 -3.87 -5.67
C HIS A 454 -28.96 -2.68 -6.59
N GLU A 455 -30.21 -2.20 -6.59
CA GLU A 455 -30.62 -1.04 -7.38
C GLU A 455 -29.79 0.21 -7.05
N LEU A 456 -29.47 0.42 -5.78
CA LEU A 456 -28.69 1.56 -5.32
C LEU A 456 -27.20 1.43 -5.62
N THR A 457 -26.61 0.25 -5.39
CA THR A 457 -25.16 0.06 -5.45
C THR A 457 -24.66 -0.36 -6.82
N ARG A 458 -25.47 -1.09 -7.59
CA ARG A 458 -25.08 -1.77 -8.83
C ARG A 458 -23.94 -2.79 -8.64
N ILE A 459 -23.64 -3.15 -7.40
CA ILE A 459 -22.69 -4.24 -7.10
C ILE A 459 -23.30 -5.55 -7.57
N ASP A 460 -22.49 -6.43 -8.16
CA ASP A 460 -22.95 -7.72 -8.66
C ASP A 460 -23.71 -8.51 -7.56
N PRO A 461 -24.86 -9.11 -7.89
CA PRO A 461 -25.69 -9.87 -6.95
C PRO A 461 -24.94 -10.95 -6.19
N TRP A 462 -23.92 -11.57 -6.80
CA TRP A 462 -23.11 -12.58 -6.13
C TRP A 462 -22.37 -12.01 -4.91
N PHE A 463 -21.73 -10.84 -5.05
CA PHE A 463 -21.04 -10.18 -3.94
C PHE A 463 -22.01 -9.71 -2.85
N LEU A 464 -23.16 -9.17 -3.25
CA LEU A 464 -24.19 -8.73 -2.30
C LEU A 464 -24.72 -9.92 -1.47
N ALA A 465 -24.91 -11.10 -2.08
CA ALA A 465 -25.34 -12.29 -1.36
C ALA A 465 -24.30 -12.74 -0.29
N GLN A 466 -23.00 -12.63 -0.61
CA GLN A 466 -21.93 -12.93 0.34
C GLN A 466 -21.92 -11.95 1.53
N ILE A 467 -22.17 -10.66 1.27
CA ILE A 467 -22.25 -9.63 2.31
C ILE A 467 -23.49 -9.84 3.19
N GLU A 468 -24.64 -10.11 2.58
CA GLU A 468 -25.89 -10.39 3.29
C GLU A 468 -25.76 -11.59 4.23
N GLU A 469 -25.14 -12.68 3.76
CA GLU A 469 -24.91 -13.88 4.58
C GLU A 469 -24.04 -13.57 5.83
N ILE A 470 -22.96 -12.79 5.69
CA ILE A 470 -22.15 -12.34 6.84
C ILE A 470 -23.05 -11.59 7.85
N VAL A 471 -23.88 -10.66 7.37
CA VAL A 471 -24.79 -9.89 8.21
C VAL A 471 -25.84 -10.79 8.91
N MET A 472 -26.37 -11.78 8.22
CA MET A 472 -27.30 -12.77 8.79
C MET A 472 -26.64 -13.57 9.91
N LEU A 473 -25.41 -14.06 9.68
CA LEU A 473 -24.62 -14.77 10.68
C LEU A 473 -24.34 -13.91 11.93
N GLU A 474 -24.01 -12.63 11.75
CA GLU A 474 -23.87 -11.68 12.85
C GLU A 474 -25.15 -11.55 13.68
N GLY A 475 -26.28 -11.39 13.01
CA GLY A 475 -27.58 -11.29 13.67
C GLY A 475 -27.97 -12.54 14.48
N GLU A 476 -27.53 -13.71 14.03
CA GLU A 476 -27.73 -14.97 14.78
C GLU A 476 -26.80 -15.05 16.00
N VAL A 477 -25.51 -14.67 15.85
CA VAL A 477 -24.51 -14.69 16.93
C VAL A 477 -24.91 -13.72 18.04
N ALA A 478 -25.38 -12.52 17.67
CA ALA A 478 -25.79 -11.48 18.62
C ALA A 478 -26.99 -11.88 19.52
N LYS A 479 -27.78 -12.85 19.12
CA LYS A 479 -28.88 -13.41 19.94
C LYS A 479 -28.38 -14.42 20.98
N GLY A 480 -27.13 -14.86 20.87
CA GLY A 480 -26.51 -15.87 21.73
C GLY A 480 -25.64 -15.27 22.84
N ASN A 481 -24.80 -16.12 23.38
CA ASN A 481 -23.80 -15.78 24.40
C ASN A 481 -22.55 -16.68 24.20
N LEU A 482 -21.51 -16.49 25.01
CA LEU A 482 -20.27 -17.26 24.91
C LEU A 482 -20.49 -18.78 24.96
N ALA A 483 -21.45 -19.27 25.76
CA ALA A 483 -21.72 -20.70 25.85
C ALA A 483 -22.37 -21.29 24.61
N SER A 484 -23.10 -20.49 23.83
CA SER A 484 -23.72 -20.90 22.58
C SER A 484 -22.72 -21.08 21.42
N LEU A 485 -21.48 -20.61 21.61
CA LEU A 485 -20.39 -20.79 20.68
C LEU A 485 -19.70 -22.14 20.92
N ASP A 486 -20.31 -23.22 20.45
CA ASP A 486 -19.71 -24.56 20.46
C ASP A 486 -18.66 -24.73 19.33
N ALA A 487 -18.02 -25.89 19.27
CA ALA A 487 -16.94 -26.16 18.31
C ALA A 487 -17.39 -26.06 16.86
N ALA A 488 -18.58 -26.56 16.53
CA ALA A 488 -19.13 -26.54 15.18
C ALA A 488 -19.45 -25.10 14.75
N ARG A 489 -20.11 -24.36 15.64
CA ARG A 489 -20.48 -22.96 15.40
C ARG A 489 -19.26 -22.06 15.27
N LEU A 490 -18.26 -22.18 16.16
CA LEU A 490 -17.02 -21.41 16.07
C LEU A 490 -16.27 -21.72 14.79
N ARG A 491 -16.12 -22.99 14.41
CA ARG A 491 -15.44 -23.37 13.17
C ARG A 491 -16.17 -22.77 11.96
N HIS A 492 -17.49 -22.82 11.93
CA HIS A 492 -18.30 -22.24 10.87
C HIS A 492 -18.08 -20.73 10.75
N LEU A 493 -18.15 -20.00 11.87
CA LEU A 493 -17.94 -18.55 11.90
C LEU A 493 -16.50 -18.16 11.49
N LYS A 494 -15.50 -18.90 11.96
CA LYS A 494 -14.11 -18.65 11.58
C LYS A 494 -13.86 -18.89 10.09
N ARG A 495 -14.48 -19.89 9.48
CA ARG A 495 -14.43 -20.10 8.03
C ARG A 495 -15.07 -18.96 7.22
N HIS A 496 -16.00 -18.22 7.82
CA HIS A 496 -16.57 -17.00 7.24
C HIS A 496 -15.76 -15.73 7.58
N GLY A 497 -14.57 -15.88 8.19
CA GLY A 497 -13.63 -14.78 8.45
C GLY A 497 -13.89 -13.95 9.72
N PHE A 498 -14.84 -14.36 10.57
CA PHE A 498 -15.09 -13.66 11.84
C PHE A 498 -13.86 -13.66 12.76
N SER A 499 -13.40 -12.47 13.15
CA SER A 499 -12.33 -12.33 14.15
C SER A 499 -12.82 -12.62 15.57
N ASP A 500 -11.91 -12.99 16.46
CA ASP A 500 -12.22 -13.15 17.88
C ASP A 500 -12.74 -11.82 18.48
N SER A 501 -12.18 -10.69 18.04
CA SER A 501 -12.65 -9.35 18.42
C SER A 501 -14.09 -9.07 17.98
N ARG A 502 -14.46 -9.43 16.72
CA ARG A 502 -15.83 -9.24 16.23
C ARG A 502 -16.81 -10.10 16.99
N LEU A 503 -16.49 -11.38 17.19
CA LEU A 503 -17.32 -12.30 17.97
C LEU A 503 -17.51 -11.82 19.40
N ALA A 504 -16.44 -11.30 20.04
CA ALA A 504 -16.50 -10.75 21.38
C ALA A 504 -17.50 -9.60 21.50
N LYS A 505 -17.47 -8.66 20.55
CA LYS A 505 -18.44 -7.55 20.49
C LYS A 505 -19.88 -8.03 20.32
N LEU A 506 -20.11 -9.04 19.47
CA LEU A 506 -21.45 -9.56 19.21
C LEU A 506 -22.08 -10.26 20.42
N VAL A 507 -21.29 -11.00 21.23
CA VAL A 507 -21.81 -11.72 22.39
C VAL A 507 -21.53 -11.01 23.72
N GLY A 508 -20.94 -9.82 23.71
CA GLY A 508 -20.75 -8.97 24.90
C GLY A 508 -19.67 -9.46 25.86
N VAL A 509 -18.56 -10.02 25.35
CA VAL A 509 -17.40 -10.50 26.13
C VAL A 509 -16.10 -9.89 25.62
N THR A 510 -14.96 -10.24 26.20
CA THR A 510 -13.63 -9.80 25.74
C THR A 510 -13.09 -10.72 24.64
N GLU A 511 -12.21 -10.19 23.79
CA GLU A 511 -11.50 -10.98 22.77
C GLU A 511 -10.73 -12.16 23.40
N SER A 512 -10.12 -11.95 24.57
CA SER A 512 -9.39 -13.01 25.28
C SER A 512 -10.30 -14.15 25.72
N GLU A 513 -11.56 -13.90 26.07
CA GLU A 513 -12.52 -14.94 26.42
C GLU A 513 -12.93 -15.76 25.18
N ILE A 514 -13.13 -15.12 24.03
CA ILE A 514 -13.39 -15.84 22.77
C ILE A 514 -12.18 -16.70 22.40
N ARG A 515 -10.95 -16.15 22.48
CA ARG A 515 -9.73 -16.90 22.22
C ARG A 515 -9.60 -18.12 23.13
N ALA A 516 -9.78 -17.94 24.45
CA ALA A 516 -9.73 -19.02 25.40
C ALA A 516 -10.79 -20.10 25.11
N ARG A 517 -12.02 -19.70 24.79
CA ARG A 517 -13.10 -20.59 24.38
C ARG A 517 -12.74 -21.39 23.15
N ARG A 518 -12.27 -20.72 22.09
CA ARG A 518 -11.85 -21.33 20.82
C ARG A 518 -10.73 -22.36 21.05
N GLN A 519 -9.72 -21.97 21.79
CA GLN A 519 -8.58 -22.85 22.11
C GLN A 519 -9.01 -24.07 22.94
N SER A 520 -9.89 -23.89 23.93
CA SER A 520 -10.40 -25.00 24.73
C SER A 520 -11.20 -26.04 23.95
N LEU A 521 -11.75 -25.63 22.80
CA LEU A 521 -12.48 -26.49 21.86
C LEU A 521 -11.61 -27.05 20.74
N GLY A 522 -10.29 -26.77 20.77
CA GLY A 522 -9.35 -27.22 19.74
C GLY A 522 -9.52 -26.53 18.39
N ILE A 523 -10.21 -25.38 18.34
CA ILE A 523 -10.42 -24.62 17.10
C ILE A 523 -9.24 -23.63 16.92
N ARG A 524 -8.37 -23.96 15.99
CA ARG A 524 -7.19 -23.17 15.63
C ARG A 524 -7.08 -23.03 14.12
N PRO A 525 -6.45 -21.94 13.63
CA PRO A 525 -6.15 -21.85 12.22
C PRO A 525 -5.10 -22.89 11.81
N VAL A 526 -5.18 -23.31 10.58
CA VAL A 526 -4.12 -23.99 9.84
C VAL A 526 -3.54 -23.01 8.82
N TYR A 527 -2.37 -23.31 8.31
CA TYR A 527 -1.70 -22.47 7.32
C TYR A 527 -1.53 -23.25 6.03
N LYS A 528 -1.98 -22.65 4.93
CA LYS A 528 -1.86 -23.17 3.58
C LYS A 528 -0.78 -22.42 2.83
N ARG A 529 -0.16 -23.07 1.86
CA ARG A 529 0.83 -22.43 0.98
C ARG A 529 0.14 -21.70 -0.16
N VAL A 530 0.70 -20.57 -0.55
CA VAL A 530 0.37 -19.92 -1.82
C VAL A 530 0.96 -20.75 -2.93
N ASP A 531 0.16 -21.12 -3.92
CA ASP A 531 0.50 -22.13 -4.90
C ASP A 531 -0.06 -21.75 -6.28
N THR A 532 0.76 -21.88 -7.31
CA THR A 532 0.39 -21.58 -8.70
C THR A 532 -0.29 -22.74 -9.43
N CYS A 533 -0.47 -23.88 -8.80
CA CYS A 533 -0.97 -25.11 -9.45
C CYS A 533 -2.05 -25.84 -8.65
N ALA A 534 -2.72 -25.17 -7.73
CA ALA A 534 -3.81 -25.74 -6.91
C ALA A 534 -3.46 -27.12 -6.31
N ALA A 535 -2.26 -27.22 -5.74
CA ALA A 535 -1.70 -28.41 -5.12
C ALA A 535 -1.49 -29.63 -6.07
N GLU A 536 -1.53 -29.43 -7.39
CA GLU A 536 -1.23 -30.49 -8.35
C GLU A 536 0.25 -30.93 -8.28
N PHE A 537 1.14 -29.99 -7.96
CA PHE A 537 2.55 -30.25 -7.68
C PHE A 537 2.90 -29.80 -6.27
N SER A 538 3.82 -30.52 -5.61
CA SER A 538 4.27 -30.09 -4.27
C SER A 538 5.02 -28.77 -4.35
N THR A 539 4.71 -27.84 -3.43
CA THR A 539 5.42 -26.58 -3.27
C THR A 539 6.30 -26.62 -2.04
N SER A 540 7.50 -26.07 -2.16
CA SER A 540 8.46 -25.96 -1.03
C SER A 540 8.50 -24.54 -0.44
N THR A 541 7.92 -23.58 -1.11
CA THR A 541 7.96 -22.17 -0.72
C THR A 541 7.16 -21.95 0.56
N ALA A 542 7.78 -21.34 1.56
CA ALA A 542 7.12 -21.01 2.82
C ALA A 542 6.41 -19.64 2.73
N TYR A 543 5.55 -19.48 1.74
CA TYR A 543 4.62 -18.36 1.58
C TYR A 543 3.24 -18.85 1.98
N LEU A 544 2.73 -18.36 3.11
CA LEU A 544 1.66 -18.97 3.89
C LEU A 544 0.52 -17.99 4.16
N TYR A 545 -0.70 -18.52 4.20
CA TYR A 545 -1.90 -17.82 4.69
C TYR A 545 -2.71 -18.72 5.64
N SER A 546 -3.41 -18.11 6.58
CA SER A 546 -4.25 -18.85 7.55
C SER A 546 -5.64 -19.14 7.00
N THR A 547 -6.20 -20.28 7.44
CA THR A 547 -7.61 -20.64 7.25
C THR A 547 -8.03 -21.64 8.33
N TYR A 548 -9.34 -21.97 8.41
CA TYR A 548 -9.87 -22.91 9.40
C TYR A 548 -10.27 -24.25 8.73
N GLU A 549 -9.29 -24.90 8.14
CA GLU A 549 -9.40 -26.25 7.54
C GLU A 549 -8.76 -27.31 8.43
N GLU A 550 -8.48 -28.49 7.91
CA GLU A 550 -8.02 -29.64 8.67
C GLU A 550 -6.51 -29.82 8.55
N GLU A 551 -5.95 -29.60 7.35
CA GLU A 551 -4.55 -29.85 7.06
C GLU A 551 -3.72 -28.55 7.14
N CYS A 552 -2.56 -28.61 7.81
CA CYS A 552 -1.64 -27.50 7.97
C CYS A 552 -0.32 -27.77 7.21
N GLU A 553 0.04 -26.87 6.30
CA GLU A 553 1.22 -26.97 5.45
C GLU A 553 2.39 -26.12 5.95
N ALA A 554 2.28 -25.49 7.13
CA ALA A 554 3.32 -24.60 7.65
C ALA A 554 4.66 -25.32 7.91
N GLU A 555 4.63 -26.56 8.42
CA GLU A 555 5.82 -27.39 8.70
C GLU A 555 6.96 -26.59 9.38
N PRO A 556 6.76 -26.09 10.62
CA PRO A 556 7.76 -25.30 11.32
C PRO A 556 9.08 -26.07 11.50
N THR A 557 10.20 -25.43 11.26
CA THR A 557 11.53 -26.01 11.49
C THR A 557 11.94 -25.95 12.97
N ASN A 558 13.06 -26.56 13.32
CA ASN A 558 13.70 -26.46 14.64
C ASN A 558 14.88 -25.45 14.66
N ARG A 559 15.02 -24.63 13.59
CA ARG A 559 16.04 -23.58 13.55
C ARG A 559 15.70 -22.47 14.55
N ARG A 560 16.70 -21.67 14.90
CA ARG A 560 16.50 -20.43 15.68
C ARG A 560 15.73 -19.44 14.82
N LYS A 561 14.62 -18.91 15.34
CA LYS A 561 13.66 -18.12 14.56
C LYS A 561 13.43 -16.74 15.14
N ILE A 562 13.37 -15.75 14.26
CA ILE A 562 12.93 -14.38 14.61
C ILE A 562 11.76 -13.98 13.74
N VAL A 563 10.70 -13.51 14.38
CA VAL A 563 9.55 -12.92 13.69
C VAL A 563 9.75 -11.42 13.55
N ILE A 564 9.48 -10.90 12.36
CA ILE A 564 9.48 -9.47 12.03
C ILE A 564 8.05 -9.08 11.67
N LEU A 565 7.49 -8.11 12.39
CA LEU A 565 6.17 -7.57 12.07
C LEU A 565 6.30 -6.41 11.09
N GLY A 566 5.63 -6.52 9.94
CA GLY A 566 5.67 -5.53 8.87
C GLY A 566 4.86 -4.26 9.18
N GLY A 567 4.82 -3.35 8.21
CA GLY A 567 4.18 -2.03 8.36
C GLY A 567 2.68 -2.00 8.10
N GLY A 568 2.10 -3.08 7.57
CA GLY A 568 0.72 -3.04 7.08
C GLY A 568 0.57 -2.18 5.83
N PRO A 569 -0.64 -1.66 5.55
CA PRO A 569 -0.89 -0.85 4.36
C PRO A 569 -0.14 0.48 4.41
N ASN A 570 0.35 0.91 3.24
CA ASN A 570 0.88 2.24 3.08
C ASN A 570 -0.22 3.28 3.33
N ARG A 571 0.14 4.35 4.02
CA ARG A 571 -0.73 5.49 4.30
C ARG A 571 0.11 6.72 4.63
N ILE A 572 -0.49 7.89 4.62
CA ILE A 572 0.22 9.12 5.00
C ILE A 572 0.77 8.98 6.43
N GLY A 573 2.06 9.16 6.58
CA GLY A 573 2.82 8.98 7.84
C GLY A 573 3.35 7.56 8.08
N GLN A 574 3.02 6.58 7.23
CA GLN A 574 3.50 5.20 7.31
C GLN A 574 3.71 4.63 5.89
N GLY A 575 4.86 4.86 5.31
CA GLY A 575 5.19 4.49 3.95
C GLY A 575 6.22 3.37 3.84
N ILE A 576 6.85 3.32 2.67
CA ILE A 576 7.85 2.32 2.26
C ILE A 576 9.10 2.31 3.14
N GLU A 577 9.38 3.39 3.86
CA GLU A 577 10.55 3.54 4.73
C GLU A 577 10.59 2.46 5.82
N PHE A 578 9.42 2.04 6.28
CA PHE A 578 9.29 0.97 7.25
C PHE A 578 9.45 -0.41 6.62
N ASP A 579 9.03 -0.57 5.37
CA ASP A 579 9.29 -1.78 4.61
C ASP A 579 10.79 -1.96 4.37
N TYR A 580 11.50 -0.89 4.00
CA TYR A 580 12.95 -0.88 3.90
C TYR A 580 13.61 -1.42 5.18
N CYS A 581 13.19 -0.94 6.34
CA CYS A 581 13.73 -1.41 7.62
C CYS A 581 13.42 -2.90 7.87
N CYS A 582 12.21 -3.35 7.58
CA CYS A 582 11.80 -4.76 7.73
C CYS A 582 12.61 -5.69 6.81
N VAL A 583 12.83 -5.30 5.56
CA VAL A 583 13.65 -6.06 4.60
C VAL A 583 15.10 -6.18 5.11
N HIS A 584 15.69 -5.07 5.55
CA HIS A 584 17.06 -5.10 6.09
C HIS A 584 17.18 -5.93 7.36
N ALA A 585 16.17 -5.90 8.24
CA ALA A 585 16.13 -6.79 9.40
C ALA A 585 16.12 -8.28 8.98
N ALA A 586 15.29 -8.65 8.00
CA ALA A 586 15.25 -10.02 7.50
C ALA A 586 16.60 -10.46 6.90
N LEU A 587 17.22 -9.61 6.09
CA LEU A 587 18.51 -9.93 5.47
C LEU A 587 19.64 -10.06 6.50
N ALA A 588 19.75 -9.10 7.45
CA ALA A 588 20.80 -9.14 8.47
C ALA A 588 20.67 -10.37 9.40
N LEU A 589 19.46 -10.68 9.85
CA LEU A 589 19.22 -11.85 10.69
C LEU A 589 19.48 -13.16 9.96
N ARG A 590 19.19 -13.23 8.66
CA ARG A 590 19.52 -14.39 7.84
C ARG A 590 21.04 -14.56 7.70
N GLU A 591 21.78 -13.46 7.48
CA GLU A 591 23.27 -13.47 7.46
C GLU A 591 23.84 -14.00 8.79
N ASP A 592 23.19 -13.71 9.92
CA ASP A 592 23.54 -14.20 11.26
C ASP A 592 23.05 -15.64 11.56
N GLY A 593 22.41 -16.31 10.60
CA GLY A 593 22.01 -17.72 10.69
C GLY A 593 20.65 -17.97 11.34
N PHE A 594 19.85 -16.93 11.58
CA PHE A 594 18.47 -17.11 12.02
C PHE A 594 17.55 -17.46 10.84
N GLU A 595 16.51 -18.22 11.10
CA GLU A 595 15.36 -18.35 10.21
C GLU A 595 14.45 -17.14 10.43
N THR A 596 14.26 -16.38 9.37
CA THR A 596 13.46 -15.14 9.44
C THR A 596 12.01 -15.39 9.02
N ILE A 597 11.09 -14.87 9.81
CA ILE A 597 9.65 -14.98 9.58
C ILE A 597 9.07 -13.58 9.45
N MET A 598 8.53 -13.28 8.29
CA MET A 598 7.82 -12.02 8.02
C MET A 598 6.32 -12.22 8.20
N ILE A 599 5.65 -11.27 8.88
CA ILE A 599 4.19 -11.18 8.94
C ILE A 599 3.81 -9.80 8.41
N ASN A 600 3.08 -9.75 7.30
CA ASN A 600 2.61 -8.50 6.70
C ASN A 600 1.42 -8.76 5.77
N CYS A 601 0.60 -7.74 5.50
CA CYS A 601 -0.59 -7.81 4.63
C CYS A 601 -0.58 -6.81 3.47
N ASN A 602 0.56 -6.20 3.18
CA ASN A 602 0.70 -5.21 2.12
C ASN A 602 1.29 -5.86 0.86
N PRO A 603 0.53 -5.96 -0.26
CA PRO A 603 1.00 -6.62 -1.47
C PRO A 603 2.03 -5.79 -2.27
N GLU A 604 2.14 -4.50 -1.99
CA GLU A 604 3.01 -3.59 -2.73
C GLU A 604 4.47 -3.61 -2.25
N THR A 605 4.79 -4.34 -1.18
CA THR A 605 6.07 -4.24 -0.48
C THR A 605 7.07 -5.34 -0.88
N VAL A 606 8.37 -5.04 -0.72
CA VAL A 606 9.45 -6.00 -0.91
C VAL A 606 9.53 -7.00 0.26
N SER A 607 9.13 -6.60 1.47
CA SER A 607 9.09 -7.52 2.63
C SER A 607 8.14 -8.70 2.42
N THR A 608 7.12 -8.53 1.57
CA THR A 608 6.19 -9.60 1.20
C THR A 608 6.59 -10.37 -0.06
N ASP A 609 7.82 -10.22 -0.54
CA ASP A 609 8.37 -11.14 -1.53
C ASP A 609 8.71 -12.46 -0.88
N TYR A 610 8.37 -13.57 -1.57
CA TYR A 610 8.61 -14.93 -1.07
C TYR A 610 10.10 -15.26 -0.83
N ASP A 611 11.01 -14.46 -1.42
CA ASP A 611 12.47 -14.65 -1.34
C ASP A 611 13.17 -13.69 -0.35
N THR A 612 12.44 -12.77 0.27
CA THR A 612 13.00 -11.77 1.21
C THR A 612 13.25 -12.38 2.59
N SER A 613 12.31 -13.10 3.14
CA SER A 613 12.44 -13.86 4.40
C SER A 613 12.43 -15.37 4.14
N ASP A 614 12.87 -16.18 5.11
CA ASP A 614 12.80 -17.65 4.96
C ASP A 614 11.35 -18.15 4.99
N ARG A 615 10.47 -17.43 5.71
CA ARG A 615 9.04 -17.73 5.83
C ARG A 615 8.24 -16.44 5.78
N LEU A 616 7.18 -16.44 4.99
CA LEU A 616 6.26 -15.32 4.87
C LEU A 616 4.85 -15.77 5.25
N TYR A 617 4.28 -15.12 6.25
CA TYR A 617 2.86 -15.22 6.57
C TYR A 617 2.16 -13.96 6.06
N PHE A 618 1.37 -14.13 5.01
CA PHE A 618 0.58 -13.04 4.46
C PHE A 618 -0.73 -12.90 5.27
N GLU A 619 -0.65 -12.13 6.36
CA GLU A 619 -1.71 -12.04 7.35
C GLU A 619 -1.89 -10.62 7.88
N PRO A 620 -3.10 -10.27 8.34
CA PRO A 620 -3.33 -9.03 9.06
C PRO A 620 -2.45 -8.91 10.31
N LEU A 621 -2.03 -7.69 10.62
CA LEU A 621 -1.25 -7.39 11.83
C LEU A 621 -2.21 -7.12 13.01
N THR A 622 -2.98 -8.13 13.38
CA THR A 622 -3.87 -8.12 14.57
C THR A 622 -3.31 -9.00 15.68
N LEU A 623 -3.79 -8.78 16.91
CA LEU A 623 -3.36 -9.59 18.04
C LEU A 623 -3.67 -11.08 17.82
N GLU A 624 -4.87 -11.39 17.33
CA GLU A 624 -5.30 -12.76 17.02
C GLU A 624 -4.37 -13.44 16.02
N ASP A 625 -4.21 -12.84 14.84
CA ASP A 625 -3.47 -13.44 13.73
C ASP A 625 -1.98 -13.62 14.07
N VAL A 626 -1.37 -12.61 14.72
CA VAL A 626 0.05 -12.66 15.11
C VAL A 626 0.32 -13.70 16.21
N LEU A 627 -0.54 -13.80 17.23
CA LEU A 627 -0.35 -14.78 18.31
C LEU A 627 -0.48 -16.22 17.82
N GLU A 628 -1.38 -16.53 16.91
CA GLU A 628 -1.53 -17.88 16.36
C GLU A 628 -0.27 -18.28 15.55
N ILE A 629 0.37 -17.34 14.85
CA ILE A 629 1.64 -17.59 14.16
C ILE A 629 2.78 -17.79 15.15
N ILE A 630 2.89 -16.94 16.18
CA ILE A 630 3.91 -17.07 17.23
C ILE A 630 3.77 -18.43 17.94
N GLU A 631 2.57 -18.85 18.26
CA GLU A 631 2.33 -20.14 18.90
C GLU A 631 2.68 -21.32 17.98
N LYS A 632 2.43 -21.19 16.67
CA LYS A 632 2.78 -22.20 15.66
C LYS A 632 4.29 -22.31 15.46
N GLU A 633 4.97 -21.17 15.29
CA GLU A 633 6.38 -21.10 14.92
C GLU A 633 7.33 -21.17 16.12
N LYS A 634 6.92 -20.73 17.30
CA LYS A 634 7.70 -20.65 18.54
C LYS A 634 9.03 -19.93 18.35
N PRO A 635 9.04 -18.67 17.91
CA PRO A 635 10.25 -17.91 17.66
C PRO A 635 10.99 -17.60 18.98
N GLU A 636 12.31 -17.38 18.90
CA GLU A 636 13.12 -16.88 20.00
C GLU A 636 12.89 -15.38 20.26
N GLY A 637 12.46 -14.65 19.25
CA GLY A 637 12.22 -13.21 19.33
C GLY A 637 11.19 -12.70 18.33
N VAL A 638 10.54 -11.60 18.71
CA VAL A 638 9.57 -10.87 17.87
C VAL A 638 10.00 -9.40 17.82
N ILE A 639 10.27 -8.88 16.62
CA ILE A 639 10.62 -7.48 16.39
C ILE A 639 9.35 -6.70 16.07
N VAL A 640 9.04 -5.70 16.89
CA VAL A 640 7.86 -4.81 16.75
C VAL A 640 8.23 -3.39 16.31
N GLN A 641 9.51 -3.04 16.21
CA GLN A 641 9.99 -1.67 16.04
C GLN A 641 10.20 -1.25 14.60
N TYR A 642 10.31 -2.19 13.65
CA TYR A 642 10.72 -1.88 12.27
C TYR A 642 9.55 -1.57 11.35
N GLY A 643 8.38 -2.15 11.59
CA GLY A 643 7.16 -1.89 10.82
C GLY A 643 6.43 -0.58 11.17
N GLY A 644 7.09 0.35 11.84
CA GLY A 644 6.50 1.62 12.23
C GLY A 644 5.43 1.47 13.30
N GLN A 645 4.40 2.32 13.22
CA GLN A 645 3.37 2.39 14.27
C GLN A 645 2.42 1.19 14.27
N THR A 646 2.25 0.49 13.16
CA THR A 646 1.34 -0.66 13.05
C THR A 646 1.69 -1.77 14.03
N PRO A 647 2.90 -2.38 14.00
CA PRO A 647 3.25 -3.42 14.96
C PRO A 647 3.51 -2.88 16.38
N LEU A 648 3.92 -1.61 16.49
CA LEU A 648 4.23 -1.00 17.77
C LEU A 648 3.00 -0.97 18.71
N LYS A 649 1.81 -0.70 18.16
CA LYS A 649 0.54 -0.74 18.90
C LYS A 649 0.24 -2.10 19.54
N LEU A 650 0.76 -3.18 18.95
CA LEU A 650 0.54 -4.54 19.45
C LEU A 650 1.50 -4.92 20.59
N SER A 651 2.59 -4.18 20.79
CA SER A 651 3.72 -4.56 21.65
C SER A 651 3.29 -4.96 23.08
N ARG A 652 2.49 -4.14 23.76
CA ARG A 652 1.99 -4.44 25.11
C ARG A 652 1.03 -5.63 25.16
N ALA A 653 0.16 -5.75 24.17
CA ALA A 653 -0.80 -6.86 24.11
C ALA A 653 -0.09 -8.19 23.83
N LEU A 654 0.91 -8.18 22.97
CA LEU A 654 1.77 -9.32 22.67
C LEU A 654 2.61 -9.73 23.88
N GLU A 655 3.26 -8.76 24.57
CA GLU A 655 4.02 -9.01 25.79
C GLU A 655 3.14 -9.64 26.89
N LYS A 656 1.94 -9.07 27.11
CA LYS A 656 0.97 -9.61 28.09
C LYS A 656 0.53 -11.03 27.74
N ALA A 657 0.49 -11.39 26.47
CA ALA A 657 0.18 -12.72 26.00
C ALA A 657 1.38 -13.68 26.00
N GLY A 658 2.58 -13.21 26.43
CA GLY A 658 3.79 -14.02 26.57
C GLY A 658 4.64 -14.11 25.29
N ALA A 659 4.42 -13.25 24.31
CA ALA A 659 5.27 -13.19 23.11
C ALA A 659 6.70 -12.72 23.49
N PRO A 660 7.76 -13.32 22.93
CA PRO A 660 9.15 -12.98 23.26
C PRO A 660 9.60 -11.75 22.48
N ILE A 661 9.18 -10.56 22.90
CA ILE A 661 9.57 -9.30 22.23
C ILE A 661 11.05 -9.03 22.45
N ILE A 662 11.77 -8.71 21.38
CA ILE A 662 13.18 -8.32 21.40
C ILE A 662 13.35 -6.90 20.83
N GLY A 663 14.49 -6.29 21.13
CA GLY A 663 14.75 -4.87 20.87
C GLY A 663 14.37 -4.00 22.05
N THR A 664 13.92 -2.77 21.83
CA THR A 664 13.44 -1.89 22.90
C THR A 664 12.19 -2.46 23.54
N SER A 665 12.16 -2.51 24.87
CA SER A 665 11.05 -3.12 25.63
C SER A 665 9.74 -2.35 25.41
N PRO A 666 8.56 -3.04 25.46
CA PRO A 666 7.27 -2.38 25.43
C PRO A 666 7.09 -1.31 26.53
N GLU A 667 7.71 -1.50 27.68
CA GLU A 667 7.74 -0.51 28.78
C GLU A 667 8.49 0.76 28.38
N SER A 668 9.67 0.64 27.75
CA SER A 668 10.44 1.78 27.28
C SER A 668 9.75 2.53 26.14
N ILE A 669 9.09 1.79 25.26
CA ILE A 669 8.25 2.35 24.19
C ILE A 669 7.11 3.19 24.80
N ASP A 670 6.43 2.66 25.80
CA ASP A 670 5.35 3.34 26.50
C ASP A 670 5.81 4.59 27.26
N VAL A 671 6.99 4.55 27.88
CA VAL A 671 7.60 5.76 28.48
C VAL A 671 7.83 6.87 27.46
N ALA A 672 8.24 6.50 26.25
CA ALA A 672 8.44 7.48 25.18
C ALA A 672 7.11 8.02 24.62
N GLU A 673 6.06 7.21 24.55
CA GLU A 673 4.74 7.59 24.02
C GLU A 673 3.84 8.27 25.06
N ASP A 674 3.96 7.91 26.36
CA ASP A 674 3.23 8.56 27.44
C ASP A 674 3.87 9.89 27.81
N ARG A 675 3.15 10.96 27.57
CA ARG A 675 3.68 12.31 27.75
C ARG A 675 4.09 12.67 29.16
N GLU A 676 3.32 12.25 30.15
CA GLU A 676 3.64 12.56 31.54
C GLU A 676 4.90 11.82 31.99
N ARG A 677 5.01 10.56 31.57
CA ARG A 677 6.21 9.75 31.84
C ARG A 677 7.43 10.28 31.11
N PHE A 678 7.26 10.64 29.83
CA PHE A 678 8.32 11.22 29.03
C PHE A 678 8.78 12.59 29.56
N GLN A 679 7.86 13.46 29.95
CA GLN A 679 8.18 14.74 30.57
C GLN A 679 9.02 14.57 31.85
N LYS A 680 8.63 13.64 32.72
CA LYS A 680 9.41 13.31 33.92
C LYS A 680 10.82 12.82 33.59
N LEU A 681 10.97 12.02 32.55
CA LEU A 681 12.26 11.52 32.06
C LEU A 681 13.15 12.67 31.59
N VAL A 682 12.62 13.54 30.70
CA VAL A 682 13.35 14.68 30.16
C VAL A 682 13.80 15.66 31.26
N GLN A 683 12.94 15.91 32.24
CA GLN A 683 13.26 16.73 33.40
C GLN A 683 14.36 16.09 34.29
N ALA A 684 14.29 14.77 34.51
CA ALA A 684 15.30 14.04 35.28
C ALA A 684 16.68 14.08 34.62
N LEU A 685 16.72 14.15 33.29
CA LEU A 685 17.96 14.31 32.52
C LEU A 685 18.45 15.77 32.43
N GLY A 686 17.71 16.73 32.96
CA GLY A 686 18.03 18.16 32.87
C GLY A 686 17.86 18.73 31.46
N LEU A 687 17.15 18.02 30.57
CA LEU A 687 16.85 18.46 29.23
C LEU A 687 15.61 19.35 29.21
N ARG A 688 15.43 20.12 28.11
CA ARG A 688 14.31 21.06 27.99
C ARG A 688 13.24 20.53 27.03
N GLN A 689 12.00 20.75 27.40
CA GLN A 689 10.83 20.62 26.51
C GLN A 689 10.13 21.97 26.41
N PRO A 690 9.34 22.23 25.36
CA PRO A 690 8.38 23.34 25.36
C PRO A 690 7.50 23.28 26.59
N ALA A 691 7.14 24.44 27.15
CA ALA A 691 6.17 24.48 28.25
C ALA A 691 4.87 23.84 27.78
N ASN A 692 4.31 22.96 28.60
CA ASN A 692 3.12 22.19 28.23
C ASN A 692 2.17 21.98 29.41
N ALA A 693 0.91 21.71 29.11
CA ALA A 693 -0.12 21.39 30.08
C ALA A 693 -1.17 20.47 29.49
N THR A 694 -1.95 19.82 30.34
CA THR A 694 -3.03 18.91 29.93
C THR A 694 -4.35 19.39 30.51
N ALA A 695 -5.36 19.58 29.68
CA ALA A 695 -6.69 20.05 30.06
C ALA A 695 -7.77 19.01 29.71
N ARG A 696 -8.76 18.86 30.57
CA ARG A 696 -9.92 17.99 30.34
C ARG A 696 -11.20 18.78 30.07
N THR A 697 -11.19 20.10 30.34
CA THR A 697 -12.34 20.99 30.13
C THR A 697 -11.87 22.28 29.48
N GLU A 698 -12.78 22.99 28.79
CA GLU A 698 -12.50 24.30 28.21
C GLU A 698 -12.01 25.29 29.28
N ALA A 699 -12.67 25.38 30.42
CA ALA A 699 -12.26 26.26 31.48
C ALA A 699 -10.86 25.98 32.02
N GLN A 700 -10.49 24.71 32.13
CA GLN A 700 -9.15 24.27 32.50
C GLN A 700 -8.13 24.62 31.41
N ALA A 701 -8.48 24.41 30.12
CA ALA A 701 -7.62 24.75 28.99
C ALA A 701 -7.30 26.24 28.95
N LEU A 702 -8.31 27.11 29.11
CA LEU A 702 -8.15 28.57 29.15
C LEU A 702 -7.28 29.02 30.35
N ALA A 703 -7.44 28.42 31.51
CA ALA A 703 -6.61 28.72 32.67
C ALA A 703 -5.15 28.37 32.42
N LEU A 704 -4.88 27.13 31.95
CA LEU A 704 -3.52 26.63 31.67
C LEU A 704 -2.86 27.34 30.48
N ALA A 705 -3.66 27.78 29.48
CA ALA A 705 -3.14 28.54 28.33
C ALA A 705 -2.51 29.88 28.76
N ARG A 706 -2.98 30.49 29.84
CA ARG A 706 -2.36 31.70 30.40
C ARG A 706 -1.01 31.45 31.07
N GLU A 707 -0.80 30.23 31.57
CA GLU A 707 0.47 29.82 32.19
C GLU A 707 1.48 29.40 31.11
N VAL A 708 1.03 28.60 30.11
CA VAL A 708 1.86 28.12 29.00
C VAL A 708 2.18 29.24 28.01
N THR A 709 1.28 30.19 27.83
CA THR A 709 1.30 31.36 26.94
C THR A 709 1.13 31.00 25.44
N PHE A 710 0.42 31.90 24.71
CA PHE A 710 0.23 31.77 23.27
C PHE A 710 1.48 32.16 22.46
N PRO A 711 1.64 31.65 21.22
CA PRO A 711 0.80 30.64 20.55
C PRO A 711 0.97 29.24 21.13
N LEU A 712 -0.08 28.39 21.00
CA LEU A 712 -0.10 27.04 21.51
C LEU A 712 -0.34 26.04 20.38
N VAL A 713 0.33 24.91 20.43
CA VAL A 713 -0.09 23.70 19.70
C VAL A 713 -1.08 22.94 20.58
N VAL A 714 -2.27 22.73 20.08
CA VAL A 714 -3.34 22.00 20.79
C VAL A 714 -3.64 20.69 20.06
N ARG A 715 -3.78 19.59 20.82
CA ARG A 715 -4.07 18.28 20.28
C ARG A 715 -4.71 17.35 21.32
N PRO A 716 -5.57 16.38 20.92
CA PRO A 716 -6.04 15.34 21.81
C PRO A 716 -4.90 14.38 22.23
N SER A 717 -4.94 13.88 23.47
CA SER A 717 -3.83 13.07 24.04
C SER A 717 -3.60 11.71 23.37
N TYR A 718 -4.60 11.13 22.72
CA TYR A 718 -4.55 9.77 22.18
C TYR A 718 -4.89 9.68 20.70
N VAL A 719 -4.53 10.69 19.91
CA VAL A 719 -4.75 10.69 18.46
C VAL A 719 -3.43 10.57 17.72
N LEU A 720 -3.28 9.49 16.97
CA LEU A 720 -2.09 9.19 16.17
C LEU A 720 -2.02 10.03 14.88
N GLY A 721 -0.80 10.46 14.54
CA GLY A 721 -0.49 11.05 13.24
C GLY A 721 -1.02 12.46 13.03
N GLY A 722 -0.98 13.34 14.05
CA GLY A 722 -1.34 14.77 13.91
C GLY A 722 -2.83 15.05 13.66
N ARG A 723 -3.70 14.05 13.83
CA ARG A 723 -5.15 14.22 13.65
C ARG A 723 -5.68 15.24 14.66
N ALA A 724 -6.35 16.28 14.18
CA ALA A 724 -6.88 17.38 14.99
C ALA A 724 -5.82 18.17 15.80
N MET A 725 -4.56 18.21 15.33
CA MET A 725 -3.56 19.14 15.88
C MET A 725 -3.73 20.51 15.21
N GLU A 726 -3.71 21.56 16.00
CA GLU A 726 -3.91 22.93 15.53
C GLU A 726 -3.04 23.91 16.31
N ILE A 727 -2.57 24.98 15.64
CA ILE A 727 -1.91 26.09 16.30
C ILE A 727 -2.94 27.15 16.59
N VAL A 728 -3.09 27.50 17.86
CA VAL A 728 -4.04 28.53 18.32
C VAL A 728 -3.25 29.74 18.84
N PHE A 729 -3.69 30.94 18.45
CA PHE A 729 -2.97 32.18 18.72
C PHE A 729 -3.59 33.01 19.86
N ASN A 730 -4.81 32.70 20.24
CA ASN A 730 -5.55 33.40 21.27
C ASN A 730 -6.62 32.54 21.95
N GLU A 731 -7.28 33.06 22.97
CA GLU A 731 -8.32 32.35 23.74
C GLU A 731 -9.55 31.98 22.89
N ASP A 732 -9.88 32.77 21.87
CA ASP A 732 -11.05 32.49 21.04
C ASP A 732 -10.79 31.31 20.10
N ASP A 733 -9.59 31.25 19.52
CA ASP A 733 -9.16 30.08 18.74
C ASP A 733 -9.18 28.80 19.61
N LEU A 734 -8.68 28.91 20.86
CA LEU A 734 -8.67 27.80 21.80
C LEU A 734 -10.08 27.32 22.16
N ARG A 735 -11.04 28.27 22.35
CA ARG A 735 -12.44 27.91 22.59
C ARG A 735 -13.08 27.19 21.43
N ALA A 736 -12.85 27.69 20.20
CA ALA A 736 -13.35 27.06 19.00
C ALA A 736 -12.80 25.62 18.87
N TYR A 737 -11.51 25.45 19.08
CA TYR A 737 -10.87 24.13 19.08
C TYR A 737 -11.47 23.19 20.14
N MET A 738 -11.58 23.63 21.40
CA MET A 738 -12.11 22.82 22.48
C MET A 738 -13.56 22.37 22.22
N THR A 739 -14.37 23.21 21.63
CA THR A 739 -15.75 22.89 21.26
C THR A 739 -15.82 21.77 20.23
N ASP A 740 -14.90 21.74 19.26
CA ASP A 740 -14.84 20.73 18.23
C ASP A 740 -14.13 19.44 18.72
N ALA A 741 -13.08 19.59 19.52
CA ALA A 741 -12.34 18.47 20.09
C ALA A 741 -13.18 17.63 21.07
N VAL A 742 -14.02 18.27 21.90
CA VAL A 742 -14.93 17.62 22.83
C VAL A 742 -16.01 16.80 22.11
N LYS A 743 -16.43 17.20 20.90
CA LYS A 743 -17.35 16.41 20.05
C LYS A 743 -16.72 15.11 19.55
N VAL A 744 -15.38 15.07 19.41
CA VAL A 744 -14.64 13.92 18.86
C VAL A 744 -14.27 12.92 19.97
N SER A 745 -14.09 13.36 21.21
CA SER A 745 -13.73 12.47 22.33
C SER A 745 -14.09 13.08 23.68
N ASN A 746 -15.19 12.61 24.26
CA ASN A 746 -15.65 13.05 25.59
C ASN A 746 -14.73 12.63 26.77
N GLU A 747 -13.73 11.80 26.57
CA GLU A 747 -12.90 11.21 27.62
C GLU A 747 -11.40 11.53 27.53
N SER A 748 -10.92 12.00 26.40
CA SER A 748 -9.48 12.22 26.20
C SER A 748 -9.09 13.65 26.56
N PRO A 749 -8.04 13.83 27.40
CA PRO A 749 -7.53 15.15 27.69
C PRO A 749 -6.92 15.81 26.44
N VAL A 750 -7.00 17.14 26.37
CA VAL A 750 -6.35 17.96 25.36
C VAL A 750 -5.00 18.46 25.88
N LEU A 751 -4.00 18.36 25.05
CA LEU A 751 -2.65 18.84 25.31
C LEU A 751 -2.50 20.27 24.76
N LEU A 752 -1.83 21.08 25.53
CA LEU A 752 -1.47 22.46 25.23
C LEU A 752 0.06 22.53 25.30
N ASP A 753 0.72 22.62 24.17
CA ASP A 753 2.17 22.78 24.10
C ASP A 753 2.51 24.20 23.63
N ARG A 754 3.46 24.88 24.27
CA ARG A 754 3.96 26.16 23.78
C ARG A 754 4.51 25.99 22.38
N PHE A 755 3.98 26.73 21.42
CA PHE A 755 4.53 26.78 20.07
C PHE A 755 5.85 27.57 20.07
N LEU A 756 6.89 26.99 19.49
CA LEU A 756 8.20 27.63 19.37
C LEU A 756 8.29 28.36 18.02
N ASP A 757 7.90 29.61 18.04
CA ASP A 757 7.92 30.47 16.85
C ASP A 757 9.39 30.70 16.38
N ASP A 758 9.60 30.71 15.05
CA ASP A 758 10.94 30.86 14.44
C ASP A 758 12.00 29.84 14.92
N ALA A 759 11.61 28.68 15.41
CA ALA A 759 12.55 27.63 15.79
C ALA A 759 12.98 26.80 14.57
N ILE A 760 14.22 26.36 14.57
CA ILE A 760 14.78 25.40 13.61
C ILE A 760 14.41 24.02 14.09
N GLU A 761 13.71 23.24 13.27
CA GLU A 761 13.40 21.83 13.56
C GLU A 761 14.55 20.93 13.09
N VAL A 762 14.86 19.93 13.90
CA VAL A 762 15.97 19.00 13.65
C VAL A 762 15.55 17.56 13.99
N ASP A 763 15.74 16.65 13.04
CA ASP A 763 15.62 15.21 13.28
C ASP A 763 17.01 14.59 13.49
N VAL A 764 17.09 13.66 14.44
CA VAL A 764 18.31 12.88 14.69
C VAL A 764 17.97 11.40 14.70
N ASP A 765 18.56 10.64 13.78
CA ASP A 765 18.47 9.17 13.78
C ASP A 765 19.68 8.55 14.45
N ALA A 766 19.43 7.56 15.30
CA ALA A 766 20.46 6.84 16.04
C ALA A 766 20.16 5.35 16.16
N VAL A 767 21.22 4.58 16.42
CA VAL A 767 21.14 3.15 16.78
C VAL A 767 21.79 2.95 18.12
N CYS A 768 21.18 2.13 18.98
CA CYS A 768 21.69 1.83 20.32
C CYS A 768 21.66 0.32 20.57
N ASP A 769 22.70 -0.21 21.23
CA ASP A 769 22.81 -1.60 21.69
C ASP A 769 22.47 -1.76 23.20
N GLY A 770 21.88 -0.73 23.80
CA GLY A 770 21.65 -0.62 25.24
C GLY A 770 22.85 -0.08 26.04
N ARG A 771 24.01 0.15 25.42
CA ARG A 771 25.24 0.66 26.04
C ARG A 771 25.93 1.72 25.21
N HIS A 772 26.02 1.49 23.91
CA HIS A 772 26.67 2.37 22.96
C HIS A 772 25.63 2.96 22.02
N VAL A 773 25.78 4.24 21.72
CA VAL A 773 24.86 4.95 20.83
C VAL A 773 25.65 5.47 19.64
N LEU A 774 25.23 5.04 18.45
CA LEU A 774 25.72 5.56 17.18
C LEU A 774 24.70 6.56 16.64
N VAL A 775 25.06 7.83 16.57
CA VAL A 775 24.26 8.85 15.87
C VAL A 775 24.51 8.73 14.38
N GLY A 776 23.49 8.35 13.63
CA GLY A 776 23.56 8.12 12.19
C GLY A 776 23.61 9.41 11.38
N GLY A 777 22.84 10.42 11.80
CA GLY A 777 22.78 11.72 11.13
C GLY A 777 21.95 12.73 11.89
N ILE A 778 22.29 14.01 11.67
CA ILE A 778 21.52 15.17 12.14
C ILE A 778 20.98 15.87 10.90
N MET A 779 19.66 15.96 10.79
CA MET A 779 18.95 16.55 9.66
C MET A 779 18.34 17.89 10.09
N GLU A 780 18.70 18.95 9.40
CA GLU A 780 18.13 20.28 9.59
C GLU A 780 16.96 20.48 8.62
N HIS A 781 15.80 20.89 9.12
CA HIS A 781 14.64 21.17 8.30
C HIS A 781 14.75 22.56 7.64
N VAL A 782 14.28 22.65 6.40
CA VAL A 782 14.24 23.90 5.63
C VAL A 782 13.06 24.76 6.07
N GLU A 783 11.91 24.13 6.33
CA GLU A 783 10.71 24.79 6.84
C GLU A 783 10.84 25.06 8.35
N GLN A 784 10.19 26.12 8.79
CA GLN A 784 10.12 26.48 10.21
C GLN A 784 9.38 25.40 11.03
N ALA A 785 9.68 25.33 12.31
CA ALA A 785 8.93 24.50 13.25
C ALA A 785 7.41 24.81 13.19
N GLY A 786 6.60 23.74 13.17
CA GLY A 786 5.16 23.82 12.98
C GLY A 786 4.68 23.24 11.64
N VAL A 787 5.56 23.09 10.66
CA VAL A 787 5.34 22.18 9.52
C VAL A 787 5.70 20.77 9.97
N HIS A 788 4.82 19.79 9.69
CA HIS A 788 5.12 18.41 10.06
C HIS A 788 6.44 17.95 9.41
N SER A 789 7.31 17.29 10.17
CA SER A 789 8.63 16.87 9.70
C SER A 789 8.60 16.05 8.40
N GLY A 790 7.55 15.26 8.20
CA GLY A 790 7.33 14.51 6.96
C GLY A 790 6.99 15.34 5.73
N ASP A 791 6.59 16.60 5.92
CA ASP A 791 6.20 17.54 4.86
C ASP A 791 7.28 18.62 4.66
N SER A 792 8.39 18.53 5.39
CA SER A 792 9.51 19.46 5.33
C SER A 792 10.65 18.93 4.47
N GLY A 793 11.27 19.80 3.70
CA GLY A 793 12.58 19.53 3.11
C GLY A 793 13.65 19.47 4.21
N CYS A 794 14.59 18.53 4.14
CA CYS A 794 15.67 18.46 5.11
C CYS A 794 17.05 18.35 4.46
N SER A 795 18.06 18.89 5.14
CA SER A 795 19.45 18.88 4.73
C SER A 795 20.29 18.01 5.66
N LEU A 796 21.10 17.15 5.07
CA LEU A 796 22.09 16.32 5.74
C LEU A 796 23.43 16.43 4.97
N PRO A 797 24.51 16.92 5.58
CA PRO A 797 24.62 17.42 6.95
C PRO A 797 23.83 18.73 7.17
N PRO A 798 23.59 19.13 8.45
CA PRO A 798 22.93 20.38 8.75
C PRO A 798 23.76 21.59 8.24
N ASN A 799 23.08 22.62 7.76
CA ASN A 799 23.71 23.76 7.09
C ASN A 799 23.95 24.94 8.03
N SER A 800 22.99 25.27 8.90
CA SER A 800 23.05 26.46 9.74
C SER A 800 23.48 26.18 11.19
N LEU A 801 23.51 24.92 11.61
CA LEU A 801 23.83 24.53 12.98
C LEU A 801 25.35 24.59 13.27
N SER A 802 25.74 25.34 14.30
CA SER A 802 27.12 25.35 14.75
C SER A 802 27.62 23.98 15.24
N ALA A 803 28.92 23.74 15.25
CA ALA A 803 29.51 22.50 15.74
C ALA A 803 29.12 22.22 17.20
N GLU A 804 29.06 23.26 18.04
CA GLU A 804 28.66 23.14 19.45
C GLU A 804 27.20 22.67 19.60
N LEU A 805 26.30 23.19 18.77
CA LEU A 805 24.91 22.75 18.76
C LEU A 805 24.78 21.29 18.28
N GLN A 806 25.52 20.93 17.23
CA GLN A 806 25.54 19.55 16.74
C GLN A 806 26.09 18.58 17.80
N ASP A 807 27.12 18.94 18.51
CA ASP A 807 27.70 18.14 19.60
C ASP A 807 26.73 18.03 20.79
N ALA A 808 26.02 19.11 21.11
CA ALA A 808 24.97 19.08 22.14
C ALA A 808 23.79 18.18 21.75
N LEU A 809 23.37 18.21 20.49
CA LEU A 809 22.33 17.29 19.96
C LEU A 809 22.76 15.83 20.06
N ARG A 810 24.04 15.52 19.69
CA ARG A 810 24.57 14.15 19.82
C ARG A 810 24.57 13.68 21.26
N GLU A 811 24.99 14.56 22.20
CA GLU A 811 25.03 14.21 23.61
C GLU A 811 23.63 14.00 24.19
N GLN A 812 22.66 14.89 23.89
CA GLN A 812 21.26 14.71 24.32
C GLN A 812 20.65 13.44 23.74
N THR A 813 20.94 13.12 22.48
CA THR A 813 20.51 11.87 21.83
C THR A 813 21.03 10.64 22.59
N LYS A 814 22.32 10.64 22.98
CA LYS A 814 22.90 9.54 23.76
C LYS A 814 22.23 9.40 25.14
N GLN A 815 22.03 10.52 25.83
CA GLN A 815 21.38 10.52 27.14
C GLN A 815 19.95 9.94 27.09
N LEU A 816 19.16 10.35 26.10
CA LEU A 816 17.80 9.86 25.90
C LEU A 816 17.77 8.38 25.52
N ALA A 817 18.65 7.93 24.61
CA ALA A 817 18.73 6.54 24.21
C ALA A 817 19.04 5.60 25.38
N LEU A 818 20.04 5.97 26.21
CA LEU A 818 20.44 5.19 27.38
C LEU A 818 19.37 5.22 28.49
N ALA A 819 18.74 6.36 28.72
CA ALA A 819 17.69 6.49 29.75
C ALA A 819 16.41 5.71 29.40
N LEU A 820 16.09 5.61 28.12
CA LEU A 820 15.00 4.79 27.59
C LEU A 820 15.41 3.32 27.38
N ASN A 821 16.63 2.92 27.69
CA ASN A 821 17.14 1.57 27.43
C ASN A 821 16.86 1.12 25.98
N VAL A 822 17.10 1.98 25.02
CA VAL A 822 16.85 1.68 23.62
C VAL A 822 17.78 0.58 23.14
N VAL A 823 17.19 -0.41 22.44
CA VAL A 823 17.92 -1.44 21.70
C VAL A 823 17.39 -1.45 20.27
N GLY A 824 18.20 -1.02 19.32
CA GLY A 824 17.82 -0.85 17.93
C GLY A 824 17.73 0.61 17.53
N LEU A 825 16.85 0.92 16.60
CA LEU A 825 16.66 2.25 16.01
C LEU A 825 15.91 3.22 16.93
N MET A 826 16.29 4.48 16.85
CA MET A 826 15.60 5.58 17.52
C MET A 826 15.69 6.85 16.68
N ASN A 827 14.60 7.58 16.62
CA ASN A 827 14.52 8.93 16.06
C ASN A 827 14.14 9.92 17.15
N ILE A 828 14.79 11.09 17.16
CA ILE A 828 14.44 12.19 18.06
C ILE A 828 14.18 13.44 17.24
N GLN A 829 13.09 14.12 17.56
CA GLN A 829 12.78 15.43 17.02
C GLN A 829 13.11 16.51 18.04
N PHE A 830 13.90 17.48 17.60
CA PHE A 830 14.30 18.64 18.37
C PHE A 830 13.80 19.92 17.70
N ALA A 831 13.64 20.96 18.51
CA ALA A 831 13.53 22.33 18.04
C ALA A 831 14.63 23.20 18.68
N ILE A 832 15.21 24.09 17.91
CA ILE A 832 16.25 25.03 18.40
C ILE A 832 15.71 26.44 18.25
N GLN A 833 15.51 27.12 19.40
CA GLN A 833 15.08 28.52 19.44
C GLN A 833 16.10 29.35 20.18
N ASN A 834 16.63 30.38 19.55
CA ASN A 834 17.65 31.29 20.15
C ASN A 834 18.87 30.53 20.73
N GLY A 835 19.33 29.46 20.05
CA GLY A 835 20.43 28.61 20.48
C GLY A 835 20.13 27.65 21.62
N VAL A 836 18.86 27.55 22.05
CA VAL A 836 18.39 26.62 23.08
C VAL A 836 17.73 25.42 22.41
N ILE A 837 18.15 24.21 22.78
CA ILE A 837 17.60 22.94 22.26
C ILE A 837 16.44 22.52 23.12
N PHE A 838 15.33 22.17 22.47
CA PHE A 838 14.13 21.60 23.06
C PHE A 838 13.86 20.22 22.46
N VAL A 839 13.59 19.23 23.29
CA VAL A 839 13.15 17.89 22.86
C VAL A 839 11.65 17.95 22.59
N LEU A 840 11.23 17.62 21.37
CA LEU A 840 9.82 17.56 20.99
C LEU A 840 9.25 16.18 21.22
N GLU A 841 9.87 15.15 20.64
CA GLU A 841 9.46 13.75 20.81
C GLU A 841 10.62 12.78 20.57
N VAL A 842 10.46 11.56 21.10
CA VAL A 842 11.37 10.43 20.87
C VAL A 842 10.57 9.24 20.38
N ASN A 843 11.06 8.65 19.31
CA ASN A 843 10.47 7.46 18.69
C ASN A 843 11.48 6.31 18.77
N PRO A 844 11.38 5.40 19.76
CA PRO A 844 12.32 4.27 19.93
C PRO A 844 11.99 3.14 18.94
N ARG A 845 12.00 3.44 17.68
CA ARG A 845 11.65 2.59 16.53
C ARG A 845 12.29 3.12 15.26
N ALA A 846 12.16 2.36 14.16
CA ALA A 846 12.48 2.85 12.82
C ALA A 846 11.73 4.16 12.52
N SER A 847 12.39 5.04 11.80
CA SER A 847 11.88 6.34 11.37
C SER A 847 11.66 6.37 9.85
N ARG A 848 10.92 7.36 9.39
CA ARG A 848 10.80 7.64 7.96
C ARG A 848 12.13 8.12 7.35
N THR A 849 13.00 8.69 8.16
CA THR A 849 14.30 9.22 7.74
C THR A 849 15.41 8.16 7.74
N ALA A 850 15.21 6.99 8.37
CA ALA A 850 16.25 5.96 8.46
C ALA A 850 16.84 5.53 7.09
N PRO A 851 16.08 5.27 6.03
CA PRO A 851 16.65 4.93 4.72
C PRO A 851 17.39 6.12 4.09
N PHE A 852 16.89 7.35 4.24
CA PHE A 852 17.53 8.56 3.76
C PHE A 852 18.90 8.75 4.43
N VAL A 853 18.96 8.72 5.76
CA VAL A 853 20.20 8.84 6.52
C VAL A 853 21.17 7.72 6.16
N SER A 854 20.69 6.49 6.08
CA SER A 854 21.52 5.32 5.74
C SER A 854 22.22 5.50 4.40
N LYS A 855 21.50 5.95 3.38
CA LYS A 855 22.08 6.15 2.03
C LYS A 855 22.94 7.39 1.92
N ALA A 856 22.56 8.48 2.58
CA ALA A 856 23.33 9.73 2.58
C ALA A 856 24.69 9.57 3.28
N THR A 857 24.75 8.79 4.35
CA THR A 857 25.97 8.59 5.16
C THR A 857 26.74 7.33 4.82
N GLY A 858 26.12 6.37 4.12
CA GLY A 858 26.68 5.03 3.87
C GLY A 858 26.64 4.10 5.09
N LEU A 859 25.92 4.49 6.16
CA LEU A 859 25.74 3.66 7.36
C LEU A 859 24.40 2.90 7.27
N PRO A 860 24.40 1.57 7.15
CA PRO A 860 23.16 0.80 7.02
C PRO A 860 22.45 0.65 8.38
N LEU A 861 21.84 1.73 8.87
CA LEU A 861 21.30 1.83 10.23
C LEU A 861 20.31 0.70 10.59
N ALA A 862 19.47 0.28 9.64
CA ALA A 862 18.51 -0.79 9.88
C ALA A 862 19.17 -2.18 9.98
N LYS A 863 20.34 -2.39 9.34
CA LYS A 863 21.13 -3.63 9.44
C LYS A 863 21.93 -3.72 10.75
N ILE A 864 22.47 -2.58 11.20
CA ILE A 864 23.26 -2.49 12.42
C ILE A 864 22.40 -2.83 13.64
#